data_7ddd2260f3db38678b00aa27c69c0d88
#
_entry.id   7ddd2260f3db38678b00aa27c69c0d88
#
_cell.length_a   1.000
_cell.length_b   1.000
_cell.length_c   1.000
_cell.angle_alpha   90.00
_cell.angle_beta   90.00
_cell.angle_gamma   90.00
#
_symmetry.space_group_name_H-M   'P 1'
#
loop_
_entity.id
_entity.type
_entity.pdbx_description
1 polymer ?
#
loop_
_entity_poly.entity_id
_entity_poly.type
_entity_poly.pdbx_seq_one_letter_code
_entity_poly.pdbx_strand_id
1 'polypeptide(L)'
;MKKYQLLLFVICHFMLTPVMAKTILVSTASELVQADKQAKPGDVIILKNGYWENIRIQLNAIGTEKQPIYYQAETPGKLIITGNSSLSIGGAYLIVDGFLFQNGQAGNNAIISFRSSKEKVANHCQLTNSVIDDFNNEKRMSENYWVELYGKHNRVDHCKFQNKKNMGVLMAVILDDERSRENYHSIDHNVFGLRIPLASNSGEIIRVGVSQHCEFNSYTQITENYFEHCDGETEIISIKSASNLVSKNLFFECQGSIVLRHGNNNTVSNNVFLGNNKLGTGGVRIINEGQWVLNNYFYQCRGEGFRAPLCVMNGVPNSPAFRYLPVANALVANNSFIDCAPMGFCEGSDTERSQAPVNVLVLNNLIVNKNDPAIYHNYDNITGFHFSGNLAAVNSKQSLIKGFQKIKFQKNNSSSFSIDPSYYPIEKQTIDSIQKANLNRTKLTINEKPGFSNSDLLNTVKSLSVAGTGVSWFSQKSKNKKLTKINCINADEFYLALKKNKGTNLQLMLTGSDYSFSKPVLIQSHLTIISNLKTAIKINTTNEMSFLFQLMSGSTLALQNLNLNLSTMKATSFISTDSSGSSNHLNLVINNCKFDNSNETFFYAAKSSVADSIIIKNSRFNNGKGILFKMNAETDKKGYYNVEQMKIAHNSFNDFTGQVLVIKRTGNDESTMGPLIHINNNSFNNISVTNNSVPIFQFDGIQYTNLHDNSFISCNKNGKLIAYTDEVKAIHYSKNNQLSSSGEILNNKFVIMSKPLENRK
;
A
#
# COMPACT_ATOMS: atom_id res chain seq x y z
N MET A 1 63.56 -69.03 -23.37
CA MET A 1 62.17 -69.27 -22.86
C MET A 1 61.65 -67.89 -22.39
N LYS A 2 60.80 -67.26 -23.19
CA LYS A 2 60.17 -65.97 -22.86
C LYS A 2 58.77 -66.27 -22.36
N LYS A 3 58.42 -65.86 -21.06
CA LYS A 3 57.14 -65.93 -20.50
C LYS A 3 56.32 -64.68 -20.93
N TYR A 4 55.21 -64.88 -21.61
CA TYR A 4 54.22 -63.82 -21.88
C TYR A 4 53.22 -63.79 -20.70
N GLN A 5 53.19 -62.67 -19.98
CA GLN A 5 52.10 -62.37 -19.04
C GLN A 5 50.97 -61.70 -19.81
N LEU A 6 49.80 -62.33 -19.85
CA LEU A 6 48.56 -61.83 -20.42
C LEU A 6 47.88 -60.97 -19.36
N LEU A 7 47.84 -59.63 -19.55
CA LEU A 7 47.15 -58.71 -18.67
C LEU A 7 45.69 -58.61 -19.12
N LEU A 8 44.78 -59.20 -18.35
CA LEU A 8 43.33 -59.13 -18.60
C LEU A 8 42.78 -57.79 -18.11
N PHE A 9 42.49 -56.86 -19.02
CA PHE A 9 41.79 -55.57 -18.70
C PHE A 9 40.29 -55.86 -18.60
N VAL A 10 39.75 -55.96 -17.37
CA VAL A 10 38.29 -55.99 -17.12
C VAL A 10 37.79 -54.54 -17.24
N ILE A 11 37.24 -54.21 -18.41
CA ILE A 11 36.50 -52.94 -18.59
C ILE A 11 35.14 -53.11 -17.94
N CYS A 12 34.98 -52.61 -16.71
CA CYS A 12 33.69 -52.44 -16.09
C CYS A 12 32.90 -51.33 -16.83
N HIS A 13 32.09 -51.73 -17.82
CA HIS A 13 31.11 -50.85 -18.39
C HIS A 13 30.03 -50.63 -17.33
N PHE A 14 30.14 -49.53 -16.57
CA PHE A 14 28.96 -49.00 -15.89
C PHE A 14 27.96 -48.53 -16.97
N MET A 15 27.02 -49.40 -17.30
CA MET A 15 25.83 -49.02 -18.07
C MET A 15 25.11 -47.98 -17.22
N LEU A 16 25.38 -46.68 -17.43
CA LEU A 16 24.49 -45.60 -17.02
C LEU A 16 23.21 -45.80 -17.82
N THR A 17 22.26 -46.57 -17.30
CA THR A 17 20.91 -46.57 -17.84
C THR A 17 20.38 -45.16 -17.69
N PRO A 18 20.00 -44.47 -18.79
CA PRO A 18 19.40 -43.17 -18.67
C PRO A 18 18.15 -43.32 -17.80
N VAL A 19 18.15 -42.68 -16.64
CA VAL A 19 16.95 -42.58 -15.82
C VAL A 19 15.95 -41.75 -16.63
N MET A 20 14.99 -42.43 -17.26
CA MET A 20 13.94 -41.74 -18.01
C MET A 20 13.05 -40.99 -17.03
N ALA A 21 12.92 -39.67 -17.24
CA ALA A 21 12.02 -38.83 -16.50
C ALA A 21 10.58 -39.39 -16.57
N LYS A 22 9.91 -39.43 -15.43
CA LYS A 22 8.54 -39.93 -15.32
C LYS A 22 7.55 -38.76 -15.19
N THR A 23 6.39 -38.94 -15.80
CA THR A 23 5.22 -38.09 -15.55
C THR A 23 4.28 -38.83 -14.60
N ILE A 24 3.97 -38.21 -13.45
CA ILE A 24 3.16 -38.82 -12.38
C ILE A 24 1.96 -37.90 -12.15
N LEU A 25 0.74 -38.40 -12.40
CA LEU A 25 -0.49 -37.68 -12.08
C LEU A 25 -0.89 -38.01 -10.64
N VAL A 26 -1.15 -36.98 -9.82
CA VAL A 26 -1.59 -37.09 -8.43
C VAL A 26 -2.93 -36.39 -8.23
N SER A 27 -3.83 -37.01 -7.49
CA SER A 27 -5.19 -36.52 -7.24
C SER A 27 -5.44 -36.17 -5.78
N THR A 28 -4.54 -36.54 -4.87
CA THR A 28 -4.67 -36.38 -3.43
C THR A 28 -3.36 -35.88 -2.81
N ALA A 29 -3.45 -35.26 -1.64
CA ALA A 29 -2.27 -34.85 -0.87
C ALA A 29 -1.39 -36.04 -0.47
N SER A 30 -1.97 -37.21 -0.20
CA SER A 30 -1.23 -38.44 0.12
C SER A 30 -0.42 -38.92 -1.07
N GLU A 31 -1.03 -38.97 -2.27
CA GLU A 31 -0.34 -39.33 -3.51
C GLU A 31 0.82 -38.36 -3.80
N LEU A 32 0.60 -37.06 -3.59
CA LEU A 32 1.65 -36.02 -3.76
C LEU A 32 2.84 -36.28 -2.83
N VAL A 33 2.59 -36.59 -1.54
CA VAL A 33 3.65 -36.92 -0.59
C VAL A 33 4.46 -38.15 -1.02
N GLN A 34 3.81 -39.16 -1.56
CA GLN A 34 4.51 -40.37 -2.07
C GLN A 34 5.31 -40.04 -3.35
N ALA A 35 4.73 -39.27 -4.25
CA ALA A 35 5.41 -38.83 -5.47
C ALA A 35 6.65 -38.00 -5.15
N ASP A 36 6.56 -37.03 -4.21
CA ASP A 36 7.69 -36.20 -3.77
C ASP A 36 8.84 -37.06 -3.19
N LYS A 37 8.52 -38.03 -2.32
CA LYS A 37 9.52 -38.92 -1.71
C LYS A 37 10.24 -39.83 -2.74
N GLN A 38 9.61 -40.17 -3.85
CA GLN A 38 10.12 -41.04 -4.88
C GLN A 38 10.68 -40.32 -6.09
N ALA A 39 10.48 -39.01 -6.16
CA ALA A 39 10.86 -38.17 -7.30
C ALA A 39 12.35 -38.20 -7.57
N LYS A 40 12.71 -38.29 -8.84
CA LYS A 40 14.07 -38.28 -9.34
C LYS A 40 14.29 -37.04 -10.23
N PRO A 41 15.54 -36.58 -10.41
CA PRO A 41 15.84 -35.50 -11.33
C PRO A 41 15.19 -35.70 -12.71
N GLY A 42 14.46 -34.68 -13.17
CA GLY A 42 13.73 -34.67 -14.44
C GLY A 42 12.26 -35.12 -14.35
N ASP A 43 11.81 -35.66 -13.24
CA ASP A 43 10.40 -36.09 -13.09
C ASP A 43 9.42 -34.88 -13.12
N VAL A 44 8.22 -35.16 -13.63
CA VAL A 44 7.11 -34.20 -13.70
C VAL A 44 5.93 -34.73 -12.89
N ILE A 45 5.59 -34.07 -11.81
CA ILE A 45 4.46 -34.39 -10.95
C ILE A 45 3.31 -33.45 -11.29
N ILE A 46 2.24 -34.01 -11.84
CA ILE A 46 1.06 -33.24 -12.27
C ILE A 46 -0.03 -33.34 -11.22
N LEU A 47 -0.45 -32.21 -10.67
CA LEU A 47 -1.55 -32.14 -9.71
C LEU A 47 -2.86 -31.95 -10.48
N LYS A 48 -3.81 -32.84 -10.24
CA LYS A 48 -5.09 -32.89 -10.94
C LYS A 48 -5.94 -31.64 -10.68
N ASN A 49 -6.67 -31.21 -11.68
CA ASN A 49 -7.66 -30.13 -11.59
C ASN A 49 -8.70 -30.39 -10.50
N GLY A 50 -9.18 -29.34 -9.86
CA GLY A 50 -10.20 -29.39 -8.83
C GLY A 50 -9.84 -28.55 -7.60
N TYR A 51 -10.62 -28.71 -6.54
CA TYR A 51 -10.40 -28.03 -5.27
C TYR A 51 -9.54 -28.89 -4.36
N TRP A 52 -8.42 -28.30 -3.91
CA TRP A 52 -7.53 -28.88 -2.91
C TRP A 52 -7.69 -28.05 -1.63
N GLU A 53 -8.49 -28.54 -0.73
CA GLU A 53 -8.95 -27.78 0.44
C GLU A 53 -8.30 -28.29 1.74
N ASN A 54 -7.93 -27.36 2.63
CA ASN A 54 -7.36 -27.63 3.95
C ASN A 54 -6.12 -28.54 3.90
N ILE A 55 -5.17 -28.24 2.99
CA ILE A 55 -3.99 -29.06 2.73
C ILE A 55 -2.68 -28.35 3.12
N ARG A 56 -1.72 -29.16 3.55
CA ARG A 56 -0.34 -28.73 3.82
C ARG A 56 0.61 -29.45 2.88
N ILE A 57 0.99 -28.80 1.78
CA ILE A 57 1.92 -29.36 0.79
C ILE A 57 3.34 -29.14 1.27
N GLN A 58 4.18 -30.17 1.26
CA GLN A 58 5.61 -30.10 1.53
C GLN A 58 6.37 -30.80 0.41
N LEU A 59 7.28 -30.06 -0.25
CA LEU A 59 8.11 -30.54 -1.35
C LEU A 59 9.58 -30.54 -0.91
N ASN A 60 10.19 -31.73 -0.86
CA ASN A 60 11.54 -31.93 -0.36
C ASN A 60 12.46 -32.70 -1.33
N ALA A 61 11.97 -33.03 -2.51
CA ALA A 61 12.75 -33.72 -3.53
C ALA A 61 13.96 -32.90 -3.97
N ILE A 62 14.93 -33.54 -4.60
CA ILE A 62 16.17 -32.91 -5.06
C ILE A 62 16.33 -33.23 -6.55
N GLY A 63 16.15 -32.18 -7.37
CA GLY A 63 16.49 -32.19 -8.78
C GLY A 63 17.95 -31.80 -9.01
N THR A 64 18.27 -31.48 -10.25
CA THR A 64 19.55 -30.89 -10.64
C THR A 64 19.34 -29.71 -11.60
N GLU A 65 20.34 -28.89 -11.81
CA GLU A 65 20.25 -27.77 -12.75
C GLU A 65 19.80 -28.21 -14.16
N LYS A 66 20.34 -29.33 -14.65
CA LYS A 66 20.01 -29.88 -15.98
C LYS A 66 18.69 -30.67 -16.00
N GLN A 67 18.24 -31.15 -14.86
CA GLN A 67 17.07 -31.98 -14.70
C GLN A 67 16.27 -31.56 -13.45
N PRO A 68 15.64 -30.37 -13.47
CA PRO A 68 14.77 -29.96 -12.36
C PRO A 68 13.56 -30.89 -12.25
N ILE A 69 12.96 -30.94 -11.07
CA ILE A 69 11.71 -31.65 -10.83
C ILE A 69 10.55 -30.64 -10.91
N TYR A 70 9.53 -30.97 -11.69
CA TYR A 70 8.37 -30.12 -11.90
C TYR A 70 7.19 -30.55 -11.03
N TYR A 71 6.55 -29.62 -10.35
CA TYR A 71 5.25 -29.75 -9.71
C TYR A 71 4.30 -28.78 -10.41
N GLN A 72 3.49 -29.30 -11.31
CA GLN A 72 2.65 -28.43 -12.14
C GLN A 72 1.16 -28.76 -12.01
N ALA A 73 0.33 -27.75 -12.13
CA ALA A 73 -1.11 -27.96 -12.29
C ALA A 73 -1.38 -28.70 -13.60
N GLU A 74 -2.32 -29.65 -13.61
CA GLU A 74 -2.80 -30.30 -14.84
C GLU A 74 -3.28 -29.27 -15.87
N THR A 75 -3.93 -28.20 -15.38
CA THR A 75 -4.25 -27.00 -16.17
C THR A 75 -4.06 -25.78 -15.29
N PRO A 76 -3.20 -24.82 -15.65
CA PRO A 76 -3.02 -23.61 -14.88
C PRO A 76 -4.35 -22.91 -14.57
N GLY A 77 -4.56 -22.56 -13.31
CA GLY A 77 -5.79 -21.93 -12.81
C GLY A 77 -7.00 -22.85 -12.58
N LYS A 78 -6.90 -24.14 -12.87
CA LYS A 78 -7.94 -25.13 -12.52
C LYS A 78 -7.57 -26.02 -11.33
N LEU A 79 -6.33 -26.02 -10.90
CA LEU A 79 -5.90 -26.48 -9.59
C LEU A 79 -6.13 -25.34 -8.60
N ILE A 80 -7.18 -25.41 -7.78
CA ILE A 80 -7.57 -24.35 -6.85
C ILE A 80 -7.30 -24.80 -5.43
N ILE A 81 -6.34 -24.15 -4.77
CA ILE A 81 -5.99 -24.39 -3.37
C ILE A 81 -6.79 -23.41 -2.51
N THR A 82 -7.55 -23.90 -1.55
CA THR A 82 -8.49 -23.14 -0.75
C THR A 82 -8.52 -23.62 0.72
N GLY A 83 -9.35 -22.98 1.56
CA GLY A 83 -9.44 -23.31 2.98
C GLY A 83 -8.16 -22.97 3.75
N ASN A 84 -7.83 -23.73 4.80
CA ASN A 84 -6.62 -23.53 5.60
C ASN A 84 -5.45 -24.31 4.99
N SER A 85 -4.80 -23.72 3.98
CA SER A 85 -3.82 -24.42 3.14
C SER A 85 -2.49 -23.65 3.04
N SER A 86 -1.40 -24.41 2.81
CA SER A 86 -0.06 -23.82 2.57
C SER A 86 0.82 -24.74 1.73
N LEU A 87 1.88 -24.17 1.14
CA LEU A 87 2.93 -24.84 0.40
C LEU A 87 4.28 -24.53 1.02
N SER A 88 5.09 -25.54 1.30
CA SER A 88 6.45 -25.43 1.79
C SER A 88 7.42 -26.16 0.87
N ILE A 89 8.50 -25.49 0.48
CA ILE A 89 9.53 -26.01 -0.43
C ILE A 89 10.84 -26.07 0.35
N GLY A 90 11.39 -27.27 0.53
CA GLY A 90 12.66 -27.52 1.28
C GLY A 90 13.69 -28.29 0.48
N GLY A 91 13.48 -28.48 -0.82
CA GLY A 91 14.34 -29.22 -1.73
C GLY A 91 15.29 -28.34 -2.54
N ALA A 92 15.79 -28.87 -3.64
CA ALA A 92 16.63 -28.14 -4.58
C ALA A 92 16.22 -28.42 -6.03
N TYR A 93 16.31 -27.36 -6.88
CA TYR A 93 15.93 -27.42 -8.30
C TYR A 93 14.50 -27.93 -8.52
N LEU A 94 13.56 -27.41 -7.73
CA LEU A 94 12.14 -27.69 -7.85
C LEU A 94 11.45 -26.53 -8.54
N ILE A 95 10.54 -26.83 -9.48
CA ILE A 95 9.75 -25.83 -10.19
C ILE A 95 8.27 -26.07 -9.88
N VAL A 96 7.61 -25.07 -9.27
CA VAL A 96 6.17 -25.07 -8.98
C VAL A 96 5.48 -24.18 -9.99
N ASP A 97 4.54 -24.71 -10.77
CA ASP A 97 3.93 -24.04 -11.93
C ASP A 97 2.41 -24.15 -11.96
N GLY A 98 1.73 -23.02 -12.16
CA GLY A 98 0.32 -22.97 -12.50
C GLY A 98 -0.66 -23.07 -11.33
N PHE A 99 -0.23 -22.87 -10.08
CA PHE A 99 -1.06 -22.99 -8.88
C PHE A 99 -1.93 -21.74 -8.65
N LEU A 100 -3.19 -21.96 -8.22
CA LEU A 100 -4.10 -20.89 -7.82
C LEU A 100 -4.48 -21.04 -6.34
N PHE A 101 -4.01 -20.12 -5.49
CA PHE A 101 -4.47 -19.97 -4.11
C PHE A 101 -5.57 -18.92 -4.06
N GLN A 102 -6.79 -19.29 -3.68
CA GLN A 102 -7.93 -18.38 -3.67
C GLN A 102 -8.95 -18.73 -2.58
N ASN A 103 -9.54 -17.70 -1.95
CA ASN A 103 -10.61 -17.84 -0.95
C ASN A 103 -10.22 -18.75 0.22
N GLY A 104 -9.03 -18.57 0.78
CA GLY A 104 -8.52 -19.37 1.89
C GLY A 104 -7.67 -18.55 2.86
N GLN A 105 -6.98 -19.24 3.75
CA GLN A 105 -6.06 -18.68 4.74
C GLN A 105 -4.93 -19.67 5.06
N ALA A 106 -3.87 -19.22 5.70
CA ALA A 106 -2.79 -20.09 6.16
C ALA A 106 -2.55 -19.99 7.69
N GLY A 107 -3.42 -19.27 8.42
CA GLY A 107 -3.21 -18.95 9.83
C GLY A 107 -1.95 -18.09 10.01
N ASN A 108 -1.13 -18.43 10.99
CA ASN A 108 0.13 -17.71 11.25
C ASN A 108 1.30 -18.19 10.36
N ASN A 109 1.08 -19.17 9.48
CA ASN A 109 2.11 -19.62 8.55
C ASN A 109 2.11 -18.75 7.29
N ALA A 110 3.21 -18.76 6.55
CA ALA A 110 3.19 -18.26 5.18
C ALA A 110 2.31 -19.15 4.29
N ILE A 111 1.73 -18.55 3.24
CA ILE A 111 1.00 -19.34 2.24
C ILE A 111 1.99 -20.21 1.47
N ILE A 112 3.10 -19.61 1.02
CA ILE A 112 4.19 -20.31 0.34
C ILE A 112 5.50 -19.97 1.07
N SER A 113 6.19 -20.99 1.60
CA SER A 113 7.49 -20.83 2.24
C SER A 113 8.55 -21.62 1.49
N PHE A 114 9.68 -21.00 1.18
CA PHE A 114 10.86 -21.67 0.64
C PHE A 114 11.69 -22.33 1.75
N ARG A 115 10.98 -22.85 2.73
CA ARG A 115 11.49 -23.64 3.85
C ARG A 115 10.43 -24.63 4.29
N SER A 116 10.71 -25.92 4.30
CA SER A 116 9.77 -26.96 4.76
C SER A 116 9.96 -27.33 6.23
N SER A 117 11.17 -27.15 6.77
CA SER A 117 11.49 -27.27 8.20
C SER A 117 12.66 -26.34 8.55
N LYS A 118 13.00 -26.26 9.84
CA LYS A 118 14.17 -25.48 10.28
C LYS A 118 15.46 -25.92 9.59
N GLU A 119 15.60 -27.18 9.26
CA GLU A 119 16.79 -27.80 8.67
C GLU A 119 16.77 -27.76 7.12
N LYS A 120 15.57 -27.64 6.50
CA LYS A 120 15.37 -27.76 5.06
C LYS A 120 14.92 -26.45 4.44
N VAL A 121 15.86 -25.73 3.85
CA VAL A 121 15.62 -24.51 3.06
C VAL A 121 15.73 -24.82 1.56
N ALA A 122 14.96 -24.13 0.75
CA ALA A 122 14.97 -24.27 -0.71
C ALA A 122 16.23 -23.65 -1.33
N ASN A 123 16.79 -24.32 -2.33
CA ASN A 123 17.87 -23.78 -3.12
C ASN A 123 17.64 -24.03 -4.61
N HIS A 124 17.88 -23.01 -5.44
CA HIS A 124 17.64 -23.06 -6.89
C HIS A 124 16.21 -23.50 -7.26
N CYS A 125 15.23 -23.20 -6.39
CA CYS A 125 13.83 -23.52 -6.62
C CYS A 125 13.11 -22.34 -7.26
N GLN A 126 12.03 -22.62 -7.98
CA GLN A 126 11.25 -21.62 -8.71
C GLN A 126 9.74 -21.78 -8.41
N LEU A 127 9.09 -20.65 -8.14
CA LEU A 127 7.64 -20.50 -8.20
C LEU A 127 7.31 -19.66 -9.43
N THR A 128 6.57 -20.21 -10.36
CA THR A 128 6.25 -19.53 -11.62
C THR A 128 4.77 -19.68 -12.00
N ASN A 129 4.27 -18.79 -12.86
CA ASN A 129 2.95 -18.86 -13.48
C ASN A 129 1.81 -19.18 -12.50
N SER A 130 1.92 -18.67 -11.26
CA SER A 130 1.02 -18.99 -10.15
C SER A 130 0.31 -17.72 -9.63
N VAL A 131 -0.83 -17.91 -8.96
CA VAL A 131 -1.65 -16.80 -8.45
C VAL A 131 -1.95 -16.99 -6.97
N ILE A 132 -1.83 -15.91 -6.20
CA ILE A 132 -2.44 -15.77 -4.88
C ILE A 132 -3.42 -14.59 -4.95
N ASP A 133 -4.72 -14.88 -4.79
CA ASP A 133 -5.78 -13.89 -4.88
C ASP A 133 -6.75 -14.04 -3.70
N ASP A 134 -6.88 -12.96 -2.90
CA ASP A 134 -7.82 -12.90 -1.76
C ASP A 134 -7.69 -14.10 -0.79
N PHE A 135 -6.45 -14.47 -0.47
CA PHE A 135 -6.12 -15.57 0.44
C PHE A 135 -5.68 -14.98 1.80
N ASN A 136 -6.63 -14.63 2.64
CA ASN A 136 -6.42 -13.78 3.80
C ASN A 136 -6.89 -14.42 5.10
N ASN A 137 -6.16 -14.16 6.19
CA ASN A 137 -6.67 -14.41 7.53
C ASN A 137 -7.88 -13.51 7.79
N GLU A 138 -8.83 -14.03 8.58
CA GLU A 138 -10.07 -13.31 8.90
C GLU A 138 -9.80 -11.98 9.63
N LYS A 139 -8.92 -12.01 10.65
CA LYS A 139 -8.62 -10.81 11.43
C LYS A 139 -7.57 -9.96 10.75
N ARG A 140 -7.85 -8.67 10.56
CA ARG A 140 -6.96 -7.69 9.94
C ARG A 140 -5.55 -7.67 10.58
N MET A 141 -5.47 -7.74 11.89
CA MET A 141 -4.21 -7.69 12.64
C MET A 141 -3.56 -9.08 12.85
N SER A 142 -4.08 -10.13 12.24
CA SER A 142 -3.43 -11.44 12.21
C SER A 142 -2.32 -11.42 11.17
N GLU A 143 -1.08 -11.46 11.63
CA GLU A 143 0.08 -11.39 10.75
C GLU A 143 0.35 -12.73 10.06
N ASN A 144 0.52 -12.71 8.76
CA ASN A 144 1.14 -13.76 7.99
C ASN A 144 1.77 -13.21 6.71
N TYR A 145 2.76 -13.89 6.18
CA TYR A 145 3.34 -13.58 4.88
C TYR A 145 2.68 -14.42 3.77
N TRP A 146 2.62 -13.89 2.56
CA TRP A 146 2.16 -14.74 1.45
C TRP A 146 3.28 -15.57 0.89
N VAL A 147 4.47 -14.99 0.70
CA VAL A 147 5.65 -15.73 0.24
C VAL A 147 6.85 -15.41 1.16
N GLU A 148 7.54 -16.44 1.63
CA GLU A 148 8.82 -16.34 2.34
C GLU A 148 9.93 -17.02 1.55
N LEU A 149 10.97 -16.27 1.22
CA LEU A 149 12.14 -16.77 0.51
C LEU A 149 13.28 -17.01 1.51
N TYR A 150 13.61 -18.27 1.73
CA TYR A 150 14.78 -18.76 2.45
C TYR A 150 15.75 -19.42 1.48
N GLY A 151 16.98 -19.73 1.94
CA GLY A 151 17.99 -20.43 1.14
C GLY A 151 18.63 -19.51 0.09
N LYS A 152 19.03 -20.07 -1.05
CA LYS A 152 19.79 -19.34 -2.07
C LYS A 152 19.28 -19.62 -3.49
N HIS A 153 19.49 -18.65 -4.39
CA HIS A 153 19.24 -18.75 -5.83
C HIS A 153 17.79 -19.16 -6.19
N ASN A 154 16.82 -18.84 -5.32
CA ASN A 154 15.42 -19.12 -5.64
C ASN A 154 14.84 -17.99 -6.49
N ARG A 155 13.85 -18.32 -7.30
CA ARG A 155 13.17 -17.38 -8.20
C ARG A 155 11.66 -17.41 -8.01
N VAL A 156 11.04 -16.23 -8.02
CA VAL A 156 9.59 -16.05 -8.11
C VAL A 156 9.31 -15.18 -9.32
N ASP A 157 8.67 -15.76 -10.33
CA ASP A 157 8.47 -15.06 -11.59
C ASP A 157 7.13 -15.40 -12.25
N HIS A 158 6.69 -14.50 -13.15
CA HIS A 158 5.44 -14.65 -13.92
C HIS A 158 4.22 -14.98 -13.04
N CYS A 159 4.24 -14.56 -11.77
CA CYS A 159 3.16 -14.77 -10.82
C CYS A 159 2.28 -13.52 -10.67
N LYS A 160 1.07 -13.71 -10.12
CA LYS A 160 0.19 -12.61 -9.76
C LYS A 160 -0.23 -12.70 -8.31
N PHE A 161 -0.03 -11.60 -7.56
CA PHE A 161 -0.37 -11.46 -6.15
C PHE A 161 -1.29 -10.26 -5.98
N GLN A 162 -2.51 -10.43 -5.45
CA GLN A 162 -3.44 -9.32 -5.28
C GLN A 162 -4.45 -9.55 -4.16
N ASN A 163 -5.03 -8.45 -3.65
CA ASN A 163 -6.10 -8.48 -2.64
C ASN A 163 -5.67 -9.03 -1.27
N LYS A 164 -4.41 -8.77 -0.85
CA LYS A 164 -4.01 -9.02 0.53
C LYS A 164 -4.60 -7.95 1.44
N LYS A 165 -5.32 -8.36 2.50
CA LYS A 165 -6.09 -7.47 3.39
C LYS A 165 -5.60 -7.47 4.83
N ASN A 166 -4.99 -8.56 5.29
CA ASN A 166 -4.48 -8.69 6.65
C ASN A 166 -3.01 -8.29 6.76
N MET A 167 -2.56 -8.08 8.00
CA MET A 167 -1.20 -7.70 8.36
C MET A 167 -0.16 -8.72 7.90
N GLY A 168 1.07 -8.26 7.73
CA GLY A 168 2.22 -9.04 7.28
C GLY A 168 2.60 -8.72 5.84
N VAL A 169 3.90 -8.72 5.60
CA VAL A 169 4.50 -8.49 4.28
C VAL A 169 3.92 -9.45 3.25
N LEU A 170 3.69 -9.00 2.02
CA LEU A 170 3.22 -9.92 0.98
C LEU A 170 4.35 -10.90 0.60
N MET A 171 5.57 -10.41 0.32
CA MET A 171 6.73 -11.25 -0.01
C MET A 171 7.94 -10.84 0.81
N ALA A 172 8.49 -11.74 1.61
CA ALA A 172 9.62 -11.49 2.49
C ALA A 172 10.85 -12.33 2.09
N VAL A 173 11.99 -11.67 1.93
CA VAL A 173 13.30 -12.34 1.81
C VAL A 173 13.92 -12.41 3.20
N ILE A 174 14.25 -13.61 3.64
CA ILE A 174 14.68 -13.89 5.01
C ILE A 174 16.20 -14.12 5.04
N LEU A 175 16.89 -13.51 5.99
CA LEU A 175 18.34 -13.59 6.18
C LEU A 175 18.70 -14.07 7.59
N ASP A 176 17.87 -14.92 8.21
CA ASP A 176 17.99 -15.32 9.61
C ASP A 176 19.22 -16.16 9.93
N ASP A 177 19.75 -16.89 8.93
CA ASP A 177 20.99 -17.65 9.08
C ASP A 177 21.85 -17.61 7.80
N GLU A 178 23.09 -18.17 7.86
CA GLU A 178 24.05 -18.16 6.76
C GLU A 178 23.56 -18.85 5.48
N ARG A 179 22.66 -19.82 5.59
CA ARG A 179 22.07 -20.52 4.43
C ARG A 179 21.18 -19.61 3.60
N SER A 180 20.73 -18.49 4.20
CA SER A 180 19.84 -17.51 3.57
C SER A 180 20.47 -16.13 3.38
N ARG A 181 21.75 -15.96 3.70
CA ARG A 181 22.57 -14.78 3.41
C ARG A 181 23.26 -14.92 2.07
N GLU A 182 23.62 -13.80 1.43
CA GLU A 182 24.15 -13.83 0.05
C GLU A 182 23.30 -14.76 -0.82
N ASN A 183 22.01 -14.49 -0.81
CA ASN A 183 21.01 -15.45 -1.29
C ASN A 183 20.76 -15.37 -2.80
N TYR A 184 21.08 -14.24 -3.45
CA TYR A 184 20.94 -14.06 -4.91
C TYR A 184 19.58 -14.44 -5.45
N HIS A 185 18.50 -14.15 -4.70
CA HIS A 185 17.15 -14.41 -5.17
C HIS A 185 16.76 -13.52 -6.34
N SER A 186 15.93 -14.02 -7.25
CA SER A 186 15.30 -13.27 -8.32
C SER A 186 13.79 -13.17 -8.09
N ILE A 187 13.26 -11.95 -8.10
CA ILE A 187 11.82 -11.64 -8.03
C ILE A 187 11.51 -10.80 -9.28
N ASP A 188 11.04 -11.47 -10.35
CA ASP A 188 10.95 -10.83 -11.65
C ASP A 188 9.71 -11.19 -12.44
N HIS A 189 9.28 -10.30 -13.34
CA HIS A 189 8.11 -10.47 -14.21
C HIS A 189 6.80 -10.79 -13.49
N ASN A 190 6.66 -10.38 -12.21
CA ASN A 190 5.44 -10.58 -11.45
C ASN A 190 4.50 -9.37 -11.58
N VAL A 191 3.21 -9.61 -11.35
CA VAL A 191 2.20 -8.57 -11.11
C VAL A 191 1.86 -8.55 -9.63
N PHE A 192 2.15 -7.44 -8.96
CA PHE A 192 1.66 -7.11 -7.62
C PHE A 192 0.47 -6.16 -7.80
N GLY A 193 -0.74 -6.70 -7.68
CA GLY A 193 -1.99 -5.95 -7.84
C GLY A 193 -2.46 -5.32 -6.54
N LEU A 194 -3.71 -4.91 -6.54
CA LEU A 194 -4.33 -4.15 -5.46
C LEU A 194 -4.00 -4.69 -4.07
N ARG A 195 -3.40 -3.84 -3.25
CA ARG A 195 -3.31 -3.98 -1.80
C ARG A 195 -3.79 -2.69 -1.16
N ILE A 196 -4.99 -2.71 -0.60
CA ILE A 196 -5.59 -1.54 0.04
C ILE A 196 -4.86 -1.19 1.35
N PRO A 197 -4.93 0.08 1.82
CA PRO A 197 -4.25 0.51 3.02
C PRO A 197 -4.60 -0.36 4.23
N LEU A 198 -3.57 -0.80 4.94
CA LEU A 198 -3.73 -1.63 6.13
C LEU A 198 -4.15 -0.80 7.36
N ALA A 199 -3.91 0.49 7.35
CA ALA A 199 -4.01 1.39 8.52
C ALA A 199 -3.14 0.94 9.69
N SER A 200 -2.01 0.31 9.41
CA SER A 200 -1.03 -0.23 10.34
C SER A 200 0.30 -0.46 9.63
N ASN A 201 1.36 -0.64 10.38
CA ASN A 201 2.65 -1.14 9.89
C ASN A 201 2.53 -2.61 9.42
N SER A 202 3.52 -3.13 8.71
CA SER A 202 3.55 -4.47 8.08
C SER A 202 2.61 -4.62 6.88
N GLY A 203 2.45 -3.54 6.12
CA GLY A 203 1.71 -3.48 4.86
C GLY A 203 2.58 -3.54 3.60
N GLU A 204 3.90 -3.80 3.71
CA GLU A 204 4.84 -3.84 2.59
C GLU A 204 4.47 -4.92 1.56
N ILE A 205 4.74 -4.62 0.28
CA ILE A 205 4.63 -5.63 -0.79
C ILE A 205 5.86 -6.55 -0.74
N ILE A 206 7.08 -5.97 -0.78
CA ILE A 206 8.31 -6.76 -0.69
C ILE A 206 9.16 -6.19 0.45
N ARG A 207 9.68 -7.07 1.30
CA ARG A 207 10.68 -6.72 2.30
C ARG A 207 11.89 -7.64 2.15
N VAL A 208 13.09 -7.04 2.05
CA VAL A 208 14.35 -7.80 1.96
C VAL A 208 15.12 -7.63 3.26
N GLY A 209 15.14 -8.68 4.06
CA GLY A 209 15.75 -8.68 5.39
C GLY A 209 14.88 -8.06 6.48
N VAL A 210 15.49 -7.91 7.64
CA VAL A 210 14.95 -7.23 8.82
C VAL A 210 16.05 -6.39 9.47
N SER A 211 15.68 -5.48 10.37
CA SER A 211 16.61 -4.53 11.01
C SER A 211 17.83 -5.21 11.65
N GLN A 212 17.63 -6.38 12.26
CA GLN A 212 18.69 -7.15 12.92
C GLN A 212 19.74 -7.77 11.94
N HIS A 213 19.37 -7.90 10.67
CA HIS A 213 20.22 -8.53 9.64
C HIS A 213 20.68 -7.53 8.57
N CYS A 214 20.57 -6.23 8.84
CA CYS A 214 20.76 -5.18 7.84
C CYS A 214 22.20 -5.06 7.32
N GLU A 215 23.19 -5.54 8.06
CA GLU A 215 24.60 -5.49 7.65
C GLU A 215 24.99 -6.63 6.69
N PHE A 216 24.13 -7.66 6.55
CA PHE A 216 24.40 -8.77 5.63
C PHE A 216 24.01 -8.43 4.19
N ASN A 217 24.83 -8.89 3.25
CA ASN A 217 24.51 -8.84 1.85
C ASN A 217 23.40 -9.86 1.51
N SER A 218 22.46 -9.45 0.69
CA SER A 218 21.44 -10.32 0.13
C SER A 218 21.68 -10.60 -1.35
N TYR A 219 22.07 -9.58 -2.11
CA TYR A 219 22.17 -9.61 -3.58
C TYR A 219 20.85 -9.98 -4.27
N THR A 220 19.71 -9.80 -3.58
CA THR A 220 18.38 -10.01 -4.17
C THR A 220 18.15 -9.01 -5.30
N GLN A 221 17.59 -9.50 -6.41
CA GLN A 221 17.19 -8.71 -7.57
C GLN A 221 15.65 -8.67 -7.66
N ILE A 222 15.10 -7.45 -7.69
CA ILE A 222 13.67 -7.19 -7.87
C ILE A 222 13.53 -6.44 -9.19
N THR A 223 13.21 -7.17 -10.27
CA THR A 223 13.35 -6.63 -11.62
C THR A 223 12.14 -6.93 -12.50
N GLU A 224 11.83 -5.98 -13.39
CA GLU A 224 10.83 -6.20 -14.44
C GLU A 224 9.43 -6.61 -13.93
N ASN A 225 9.05 -6.14 -12.70
CA ASN A 225 7.75 -6.36 -12.12
C ASN A 225 6.80 -5.19 -12.40
N TYR A 226 5.49 -5.47 -12.36
CA TYR A 226 4.43 -4.48 -12.39
C TYR A 226 3.74 -4.39 -11.04
N PHE A 227 3.74 -3.19 -10.44
CA PHE A 227 3.06 -2.87 -9.18
C PHE A 227 1.89 -1.95 -9.47
N GLU A 228 0.68 -2.33 -9.06
CA GLU A 228 -0.57 -1.59 -9.31
C GLU A 228 -1.34 -1.39 -8.02
N HIS A 229 -1.57 -0.12 -7.62
CA HIS A 229 -2.31 0.22 -6.40
C HIS A 229 -1.83 -0.53 -5.16
N CYS A 230 -0.52 -0.59 -5.00
CA CYS A 230 0.14 -1.21 -3.85
C CYS A 230 0.18 -0.20 -2.70
N ASP A 231 -0.93 -0.06 -1.98
CA ASP A 231 -1.18 1.01 -1.02
C ASP A 231 -1.16 0.54 0.46
N GLY A 232 -0.66 -0.67 0.73
CA GLY A 232 -0.73 -1.30 2.05
C GLY A 232 -0.12 -0.47 3.19
N GLU A 233 1.05 0.14 2.93
CA GLU A 233 1.71 1.12 3.79
C GLU A 233 2.65 2.02 2.98
N THR A 234 3.39 2.92 3.66
CA THR A 234 4.31 3.88 3.00
C THR A 234 5.54 3.21 2.36
N GLU A 235 5.92 2.01 2.78
CA GLU A 235 7.04 1.25 2.23
C GLU A 235 6.53 0.16 1.27
N ILE A 236 6.40 0.45 -0.04
CA ILE A 236 5.99 -0.54 -1.04
C ILE A 236 7.04 -1.65 -1.10
N ILE A 237 8.31 -1.25 -1.24
CA ILE A 237 9.47 -2.13 -1.14
C ILE A 237 10.35 -1.61 -0.02
N SER A 238 10.54 -2.42 1.02
CA SER A 238 11.36 -2.11 2.18
C SER A 238 12.66 -2.92 2.14
N ILE A 239 13.77 -2.25 1.83
CA ILE A 239 15.09 -2.87 1.81
C ILE A 239 15.74 -2.70 3.18
N LYS A 240 15.97 -3.83 3.88
CA LYS A 240 16.59 -3.90 5.21
C LYS A 240 17.79 -4.85 5.22
N SER A 241 18.57 -4.85 4.12
CA SER A 241 19.81 -5.60 3.93
C SER A 241 20.68 -4.92 2.88
N ALA A 242 21.93 -5.37 2.71
CA ALA A 242 22.88 -4.74 1.81
C ALA A 242 22.89 -5.35 0.40
N SER A 243 23.37 -4.55 -0.56
CA SER A 243 23.77 -4.96 -1.93
C SER A 243 22.64 -5.50 -2.82
N ASN A 244 21.41 -4.98 -2.68
CA ASN A 244 20.27 -5.37 -3.49
C ASN A 244 20.12 -4.49 -4.74
N LEU A 245 19.41 -5.03 -5.75
CA LEU A 245 19.06 -4.33 -6.99
C LEU A 245 17.54 -4.28 -7.16
N VAL A 246 16.97 -3.06 -7.31
CA VAL A 246 15.58 -2.83 -7.69
C VAL A 246 15.59 -2.09 -9.03
N SER A 247 15.21 -2.79 -10.12
CA SER A 247 15.44 -2.23 -11.45
C SER A 247 14.36 -2.60 -12.46
N LYS A 248 14.07 -1.69 -13.41
CA LYS A 248 13.14 -1.90 -14.53
C LYS A 248 11.71 -2.26 -14.10
N ASN A 249 11.29 -1.86 -12.90
CA ASN A 249 9.93 -2.07 -12.43
C ASN A 249 9.03 -0.90 -12.84
N LEU A 250 7.73 -1.17 -12.99
CA LEU A 250 6.69 -0.16 -13.21
C LEU A 250 5.78 -0.08 -11.99
N PHE A 251 5.66 1.12 -11.40
CA PHE A 251 4.76 1.43 -10.30
C PHE A 251 3.62 2.31 -10.81
N PHE A 252 2.39 1.79 -10.79
CA PHE A 252 1.20 2.49 -11.25
C PHE A 252 0.31 2.87 -10.06
N GLU A 253 0.20 4.17 -9.80
CA GLU A 253 -0.64 4.76 -8.75
C GLU A 253 -0.46 4.12 -7.35
N CYS A 254 0.77 3.71 -7.03
CA CYS A 254 1.11 3.14 -5.73
C CYS A 254 1.38 4.24 -4.70
N GLN A 255 0.65 4.23 -3.57
CA GLN A 255 0.85 5.17 -2.47
C GLN A 255 1.97 4.67 -1.56
N GLY A 256 3.14 5.24 -1.67
CA GLY A 256 4.34 4.85 -0.93
C GLY A 256 5.59 4.91 -1.81
N SER A 257 6.68 4.34 -1.32
CA SER A 257 8.00 4.47 -1.92
C SER A 257 8.78 3.15 -1.90
N ILE A 258 9.82 3.06 -2.73
CA ILE A 258 10.95 2.16 -2.47
C ILE A 258 11.76 2.79 -1.35
N VAL A 259 11.95 2.08 -0.24
CA VAL A 259 12.65 2.58 0.93
C VAL A 259 13.93 1.78 1.16
N LEU A 260 15.07 2.44 0.99
CA LEU A 260 16.39 1.89 1.35
C LEU A 260 16.56 2.09 2.86
N ARG A 261 15.81 1.27 3.62
CA ARG A 261 15.52 1.50 5.05
C ARG A 261 16.72 1.20 5.95
N HIS A 262 17.41 0.11 5.66
CA HIS A 262 18.63 -0.34 6.32
C HIS A 262 19.53 -1.07 5.33
N GLY A 263 20.79 -1.23 5.68
CA GLY A 263 21.80 -1.85 4.81
C GLY A 263 22.33 -0.90 3.77
N ASN A 264 23.56 -1.15 3.37
CA ASN A 264 24.34 -0.27 2.51
C ASN A 264 24.36 -0.78 1.06
N ASN A 265 24.82 0.07 0.16
CA ASN A 265 25.17 -0.32 -1.20
C ASN A 265 24.03 -0.90 -2.04
N ASN A 266 22.80 -0.45 -1.84
CA ASN A 266 21.66 -0.85 -2.67
C ASN A 266 21.55 0.05 -3.91
N THR A 267 20.96 -0.49 -4.99
CA THR A 267 20.78 0.22 -6.25
C THR A 267 19.32 0.21 -6.67
N VAL A 268 18.76 1.39 -6.97
CA VAL A 268 17.42 1.58 -7.55
C VAL A 268 17.61 2.23 -8.91
N SER A 269 17.30 1.50 -9.99
CA SER A 269 17.62 2.02 -11.33
C SER A 269 16.60 1.62 -12.39
N ASN A 270 16.46 2.47 -13.41
CA ASN A 270 15.60 2.19 -14.58
C ASN A 270 14.13 1.88 -14.22
N ASN A 271 13.63 2.33 -13.07
CA ASN A 271 12.23 2.14 -12.70
C ASN A 271 11.37 3.30 -13.23
N VAL A 272 10.09 3.02 -13.40
CA VAL A 272 9.09 4.01 -13.80
C VAL A 272 8.00 4.11 -12.74
N PHE A 273 7.74 5.34 -12.27
CA PHE A 273 6.71 5.66 -11.29
C PHE A 273 5.65 6.55 -11.95
N LEU A 274 4.43 6.04 -12.09
CA LEU A 274 3.28 6.76 -12.63
C LEU A 274 2.31 7.10 -11.51
N GLY A 275 2.46 8.28 -10.94
CA GLY A 275 1.61 8.75 -9.82
C GLY A 275 0.25 9.28 -10.27
N ASN A 276 0.13 9.77 -11.51
CA ASN A 276 -1.10 10.31 -12.11
C ASN A 276 -1.84 11.32 -11.21
N ASN A 277 -1.10 12.11 -10.45
CA ASN A 277 -1.61 13.05 -9.44
C ASN A 277 -2.37 12.39 -8.26
N LYS A 278 -2.29 11.07 -8.07
CA LYS A 278 -2.84 10.43 -6.88
C LYS A 278 -2.02 10.83 -5.64
N LEU A 279 -2.69 11.28 -4.59
CA LEU A 279 -2.05 11.65 -3.33
C LEU A 279 -1.26 10.48 -2.72
N GLY A 280 -0.13 10.78 -2.11
CA GLY A 280 0.72 9.80 -1.44
C GLY A 280 1.57 8.92 -2.37
N THR A 281 1.46 9.06 -3.70
CA THR A 281 2.33 8.34 -4.64
C THR A 281 3.75 8.86 -4.54
N GLY A 282 4.67 7.99 -4.12
CA GLY A 282 6.05 8.34 -3.83
C GLY A 282 7.03 7.89 -4.89
N GLY A 283 8.29 7.87 -4.51
CA GLY A 283 9.38 7.41 -5.37
C GLY A 283 10.43 6.64 -4.59
N VAL A 284 11.54 7.27 -4.21
CA VAL A 284 12.65 6.61 -3.51
C VAL A 284 13.03 7.38 -2.25
N ARG A 285 13.07 6.68 -1.11
CA ARG A 285 13.58 7.20 0.16
C ARG A 285 14.95 6.61 0.46
N ILE A 286 15.94 7.48 0.65
CA ILE A 286 17.34 7.13 0.86
C ILE A 286 17.69 7.30 2.33
N ILE A 287 18.19 6.22 2.94
CA ILE A 287 18.78 6.15 4.28
C ILE A 287 20.05 5.30 4.16
N ASN A 288 21.00 5.45 5.08
CA ASN A 288 22.26 4.69 5.13
C ASN A 288 23.24 5.05 4.00
N GLU A 289 24.31 4.29 3.90
CA GLU A 289 25.49 4.60 3.10
C GLU A 289 25.49 3.92 1.73
N GLY A 290 26.11 4.58 0.75
CA GLY A 290 26.43 4.01 -0.56
C GLY A 290 25.23 3.69 -1.43
N GLN A 291 24.10 4.33 -1.24
CA GLN A 291 22.87 4.09 -2.00
C GLN A 291 22.93 4.75 -3.38
N TRP A 292 22.49 4.06 -4.42
CA TRP A 292 22.45 4.58 -5.78
C TRP A 292 21.03 4.62 -6.33
N VAL A 293 20.61 5.78 -6.82
CA VAL A 293 19.30 6.02 -7.46
C VAL A 293 19.56 6.58 -8.86
N LEU A 294 19.47 5.70 -9.87
CA LEU A 294 19.99 5.98 -11.20
C LEU A 294 18.91 5.79 -12.27
N ASN A 295 18.81 6.75 -13.20
CA ASN A 295 18.03 6.60 -14.42
C ASN A 295 16.59 6.10 -14.18
N ASN A 296 15.87 6.70 -13.19
CA ASN A 296 14.47 6.43 -12.93
C ASN A 296 13.58 7.55 -13.50
N TYR A 297 12.35 7.21 -13.85
CA TYR A 297 11.35 8.14 -14.37
C TYR A 297 10.17 8.28 -13.40
N PHE A 298 9.92 9.50 -12.94
CA PHE A 298 8.82 9.84 -12.02
C PHE A 298 7.85 10.78 -12.73
N TYR A 299 6.59 10.41 -12.80
CA TYR A 299 5.54 11.18 -13.46
C TYR A 299 4.37 11.45 -12.53
N GLN A 300 4.11 12.73 -12.26
CA GLN A 300 3.00 13.20 -11.44
C GLN A 300 2.87 12.49 -10.08
N CYS A 301 3.99 12.16 -9.45
CA CYS A 301 4.02 11.62 -8.09
C CYS A 301 3.69 12.73 -7.08
N ARG A 302 2.76 12.48 -6.15
CA ARG A 302 2.20 13.46 -5.20
C ARG A 302 2.46 13.11 -3.74
N GLY A 303 3.45 12.28 -3.44
CA GLY A 303 3.90 12.04 -2.08
C GLY A 303 4.70 13.23 -1.54
N GLU A 304 4.54 13.50 -0.26
CA GLU A 304 5.26 14.56 0.47
C GLU A 304 5.99 13.96 1.68
N GLY A 305 6.97 14.67 2.21
CA GLY A 305 7.77 14.22 3.35
C GLY A 305 8.52 12.92 3.02
N PHE A 306 8.35 11.91 3.84
CA PHE A 306 9.01 10.59 3.64
C PHE A 306 8.58 9.85 2.37
N ARG A 307 7.51 10.30 1.71
CA ARG A 307 7.02 9.74 0.44
C ARG A 307 7.30 10.64 -0.76
N ALA A 308 8.09 11.69 -0.60
CA ALA A 308 8.46 12.54 -1.73
C ALA A 308 9.00 11.71 -2.91
N PRO A 309 8.88 12.18 -4.16
CA PRO A 309 9.42 11.47 -5.34
C PRO A 309 10.90 11.10 -5.19
N LEU A 310 11.64 11.94 -4.50
CA LEU A 310 12.97 11.65 -3.96
C LEU A 310 13.02 12.20 -2.53
N CYS A 311 13.40 11.36 -1.58
CA CYS A 311 13.56 11.74 -0.18
C CYS A 311 14.95 11.30 0.29
N VAL A 312 15.83 12.26 0.61
CA VAL A 312 17.13 12.00 1.23
C VAL A 312 17.03 12.38 2.70
N MET A 313 17.17 11.40 3.59
CA MET A 313 16.89 11.53 5.02
C MET A 313 18.08 12.12 5.79
N ASN A 314 17.76 12.87 6.85
CA ASN A 314 18.71 13.06 7.94
C ASN A 314 18.86 11.77 8.75
N GLY A 315 20.02 11.59 9.37
CA GLY A 315 20.32 10.47 10.24
C GLY A 315 20.44 10.87 11.72
N VAL A 316 20.48 9.85 12.56
CA VAL A 316 20.77 9.99 14.00
C VAL A 316 22.28 9.88 14.19
N PRO A 317 22.94 10.86 14.87
CA PRO A 317 24.37 10.78 15.15
C PRO A 317 24.74 9.50 15.90
N ASN A 318 25.83 8.85 15.49
CA ASN A 318 26.33 7.60 16.10
C ASN A 318 25.26 6.48 16.19
N SER A 319 24.33 6.47 15.26
CA SER A 319 23.24 5.49 15.19
C SER A 319 23.78 4.08 14.90
N PRO A 320 23.22 3.02 15.52
CA PRO A 320 23.45 1.68 15.02
C PRO A 320 22.83 1.47 13.64
N ALA A 321 23.37 0.52 12.87
CA ALA A 321 23.00 0.26 11.47
C ALA A 321 21.49 -0.04 11.27
N PHE A 322 20.82 -0.57 12.28
CA PHE A 322 19.40 -0.93 12.25
C PHE A 322 18.43 0.22 12.60
N ARG A 323 18.93 1.45 12.75
CA ARG A 323 18.11 2.65 13.01
C ARG A 323 18.17 3.61 11.82
N TYR A 324 18.26 4.91 12.05
CA TYR A 324 18.45 5.92 11.01
C TYR A 324 19.95 6.25 10.88
N LEU A 325 20.73 5.35 10.28
CA LEU A 325 22.13 5.63 9.98
C LEU A 325 22.21 6.79 8.98
N PRO A 326 23.10 7.78 9.19
CA PRO A 326 23.24 8.92 8.30
C PRO A 326 23.48 8.52 6.85
N VAL A 327 22.89 9.25 5.91
CA VAL A 327 23.15 9.07 4.49
C VAL A 327 24.58 9.54 4.17
N ALA A 328 25.38 8.68 3.57
CA ALA A 328 26.72 9.00 3.13
C ALA A 328 27.03 8.33 1.79
N ASN A 329 27.91 8.94 0.99
CA ASN A 329 28.42 8.36 -0.27
C ASN A 329 27.28 7.91 -1.23
N ALA A 330 26.19 8.64 -1.25
CA ALA A 330 25.03 8.31 -2.09
C ALA A 330 25.12 8.98 -3.47
N LEU A 331 24.52 8.33 -4.48
CA LEU A 331 24.49 8.84 -5.85
C LEU A 331 23.04 8.90 -6.36
N VAL A 332 22.62 10.07 -6.80
CA VAL A 332 21.32 10.32 -7.44
C VAL A 332 21.59 10.91 -8.83
N ALA A 333 21.48 10.10 -9.89
CA ALA A 333 21.88 10.57 -11.21
C ALA A 333 20.93 10.14 -12.34
N ASN A 334 20.82 10.98 -13.38
CA ASN A 334 20.06 10.73 -14.60
C ASN A 334 18.56 10.43 -14.36
N ASN A 335 17.97 10.87 -13.24
CA ASN A 335 16.54 10.69 -13.00
C ASN A 335 15.75 11.83 -13.66
N SER A 336 14.51 11.51 -14.10
CA SER A 336 13.54 12.50 -14.59
C SER A 336 12.37 12.62 -13.63
N PHE A 337 12.08 13.85 -13.17
CA PHE A 337 10.94 14.19 -12.33
C PHE A 337 9.99 15.09 -13.11
N ILE A 338 8.86 14.55 -13.57
CA ILE A 338 7.92 15.25 -14.46
C ILE A 338 6.63 15.58 -13.72
N ASP A 339 6.37 16.86 -13.52
CA ASP A 339 5.21 17.40 -12.79
C ASP A 339 4.99 16.73 -11.42
N CYS A 340 6.06 16.40 -10.72
CA CYS A 340 6.03 15.76 -9.40
C CYS A 340 5.92 16.77 -8.26
N ALA A 341 5.52 16.31 -7.07
CA ALA A 341 5.69 17.05 -5.83
C ALA A 341 7.18 17.34 -5.55
N PRO A 342 7.53 18.32 -4.71
CA PRO A 342 8.92 18.65 -4.40
C PRO A 342 9.72 17.46 -3.83
N MET A 343 10.98 17.35 -4.24
CA MET A 343 11.96 16.47 -3.60
C MET A 343 12.28 16.96 -2.17
N GLY A 344 12.61 16.06 -1.25
CA GLY A 344 13.05 16.38 0.12
C GLY A 344 14.55 16.12 0.29
N PHE A 345 15.32 17.16 0.65
CA PHE A 345 16.71 17.05 1.09
C PHE A 345 16.79 17.27 2.60
N CYS A 346 17.53 16.41 3.30
CA CYS A 346 17.61 16.39 4.76
C CYS A 346 16.23 16.16 5.41
N GLU A 347 15.37 15.37 4.78
CA GLU A 347 14.01 15.12 5.27
C GLU A 347 14.05 14.45 6.66
N GLY A 348 13.09 14.79 7.49
CA GLY A 348 12.98 14.25 8.84
C GLY A 348 13.97 14.85 9.83
N SER A 349 14.67 15.97 9.48
CA SER A 349 15.51 16.69 10.42
C SER A 349 14.72 17.10 11.67
N ASP A 350 15.21 16.70 12.84
CA ASP A 350 14.67 17.02 14.16
C ASP A 350 15.79 16.96 15.22
N THR A 351 15.44 17.01 16.51
CA THR A 351 16.41 16.95 17.59
C THR A 351 17.13 15.60 17.69
N GLU A 352 16.55 14.54 17.19
CA GLU A 352 17.13 13.19 17.18
C GLU A 352 17.87 12.93 15.85
N ARG A 353 17.21 13.17 14.71
CA ARG A 353 17.78 13.03 13.35
C ARG A 353 18.53 14.29 12.94
N SER A 354 19.56 14.63 13.66
CA SER A 354 20.32 15.90 13.52
C SER A 354 21.56 15.80 12.64
N GLN A 355 21.87 14.59 12.11
CA GLN A 355 23.03 14.38 11.24
C GLN A 355 22.62 14.56 9.78
N ALA A 356 23.04 15.66 9.19
CA ALA A 356 22.85 15.91 7.76
C ALA A 356 23.64 14.93 6.88
N PRO A 357 23.16 14.63 5.66
CA PRO A 357 23.84 13.78 4.69
C PRO A 357 25.25 14.26 4.32
N VAL A 358 26.16 13.33 4.03
CA VAL A 358 27.57 13.61 3.68
C VAL A 358 27.94 12.95 2.35
N ASN A 359 28.65 13.68 1.50
CA ASN A 359 29.13 13.20 0.20
C ASN A 359 28.04 12.60 -0.68
N VAL A 360 26.92 13.34 -0.85
CA VAL A 360 25.79 12.96 -1.70
C VAL A 360 25.94 13.63 -3.07
N LEU A 361 26.09 12.84 -4.12
CA LEU A 361 26.21 13.31 -5.48
C LEU A 361 24.83 13.36 -6.16
N VAL A 362 24.39 14.54 -6.60
CA VAL A 362 23.12 14.74 -7.31
C VAL A 362 23.44 15.28 -8.70
N LEU A 363 23.46 14.39 -9.70
CA LEU A 363 24.07 14.65 -10.99
C LEU A 363 23.09 14.40 -12.16
N ASN A 364 23.08 15.29 -13.13
CA ASN A 364 22.38 15.06 -14.41
C ASN A 364 20.90 14.69 -14.30
N ASN A 365 20.21 15.16 -13.31
CA ASN A 365 18.78 14.94 -13.20
C ASN A 365 18.01 15.98 -14.01
N LEU A 366 16.85 15.61 -14.55
CA LEU A 366 15.92 16.48 -15.26
C LEU A 366 14.67 16.68 -14.44
N ILE A 367 14.36 17.92 -14.12
CA ILE A 367 13.13 18.30 -13.43
C ILE A 367 12.27 19.14 -14.36
N VAL A 368 11.06 18.67 -14.66
CA VAL A 368 10.05 19.42 -15.43
C VAL A 368 8.83 19.62 -14.54
N ASN A 369 8.62 20.85 -14.06
CA ASN A 369 7.49 21.13 -13.18
C ASN A 369 6.79 22.44 -13.58
N LYS A 370 5.52 22.34 -13.97
CA LYS A 370 4.69 23.48 -14.37
C LYS A 370 3.78 23.95 -13.25
N ASN A 371 3.52 23.12 -12.26
CA ASN A 371 2.40 23.26 -11.36
C ASN A 371 2.81 23.66 -9.95
N ASP A 372 3.92 23.13 -9.43
CA ASP A 372 4.31 23.39 -8.04
C ASP A 372 5.23 24.59 -7.93
N PRO A 373 5.09 25.39 -6.87
CA PRO A 373 5.90 26.59 -6.63
C PRO A 373 7.36 26.26 -6.27
N ALA A 374 7.62 25.03 -5.82
CA ALA A 374 8.95 24.54 -5.46
C ALA A 374 9.22 23.19 -6.10
N ILE A 375 10.48 22.89 -6.39
CA ILE A 375 10.91 21.59 -6.92
C ILE A 375 11.67 20.75 -5.89
N TYR A 376 12.09 21.34 -4.82
CA TYR A 376 12.68 20.69 -3.65
C TYR A 376 12.44 21.52 -2.38
N HIS A 377 12.51 20.84 -1.24
CA HIS A 377 12.58 21.42 0.09
C HIS A 377 13.88 21.00 0.78
N ASN A 378 14.51 21.94 1.45
CA ASN A 378 15.69 21.71 2.29
C ASN A 378 15.26 21.85 3.75
N TYR A 379 15.50 20.81 4.53
CA TYR A 379 15.09 20.78 5.93
C TYR A 379 16.26 20.96 6.91
N ASP A 380 17.51 20.90 6.39
CA ASP A 380 18.73 21.09 7.18
C ASP A 380 19.89 21.55 6.28
N ASN A 381 21.12 21.48 6.78
CA ASN A 381 22.35 21.83 6.07
C ASN A 381 22.63 20.88 4.90
N ILE A 382 22.70 21.44 3.69
CA ILE A 382 22.96 20.70 2.44
C ILE A 382 24.43 20.81 1.98
N THR A 383 25.37 21.26 2.81
CA THR A 383 26.79 21.38 2.43
C THR A 383 27.43 20.03 2.08
N GLY A 384 26.88 18.91 2.55
CA GLY A 384 27.28 17.56 2.20
C GLY A 384 26.79 17.09 0.83
N PHE A 385 26.00 17.90 0.11
CA PHE A 385 25.52 17.58 -1.24
C PHE A 385 26.39 18.24 -2.31
N HIS A 386 26.71 17.52 -3.35
CA HIS A 386 27.33 18.03 -4.56
C HIS A 386 26.34 17.94 -5.73
N PHE A 387 25.88 19.11 -6.19
CA PHE A 387 24.95 19.21 -7.31
C PHE A 387 25.69 19.62 -8.57
N SER A 388 25.53 18.89 -9.69
CA SER A 388 26.13 19.23 -10.98
C SER A 388 25.28 18.73 -12.15
N GLY A 389 25.22 19.48 -13.22
CA GLY A 389 24.55 19.11 -14.47
C GLY A 389 23.03 18.92 -14.39
N ASN A 390 22.37 19.30 -13.28
CA ASN A 390 20.93 19.14 -13.15
C ASN A 390 20.20 20.23 -13.93
N LEU A 391 19.15 19.86 -14.70
CA LEU A 391 18.34 20.77 -15.50
C LEU A 391 16.95 20.91 -14.93
N ALA A 392 16.44 22.15 -14.86
CA ALA A 392 15.13 22.45 -14.32
C ALA A 392 14.30 23.34 -15.27
N ALA A 393 13.25 22.75 -15.87
CA ALA A 393 12.22 23.48 -16.62
C ALA A 393 11.05 23.78 -15.67
N VAL A 394 11.03 24.97 -15.09
CA VAL A 394 10.07 25.33 -14.03
C VAL A 394 9.54 26.75 -14.20
N ASN A 395 8.28 26.97 -13.84
CA ASN A 395 7.66 28.29 -13.76
C ASN A 395 7.89 28.96 -12.39
N SER A 396 8.53 28.26 -11.47
CA SER A 396 8.76 28.69 -10.10
C SER A 396 9.64 29.95 -10.02
N LYS A 397 9.34 30.81 -9.03
CA LYS A 397 10.20 31.91 -8.58
C LYS A 397 11.30 31.45 -7.59
N GLN A 398 11.33 30.13 -7.25
CA GLN A 398 12.33 29.59 -6.35
C GLN A 398 13.73 29.83 -6.90
N SER A 399 14.61 30.35 -6.06
CA SER A 399 16.03 30.42 -6.37
C SER A 399 16.62 29.00 -6.40
N LEU A 400 17.26 28.64 -7.51
CA LEU A 400 17.82 27.31 -7.65
C LEU A 400 19.17 27.20 -6.93
N ILE A 401 19.42 26.04 -6.31
CA ILE A 401 20.72 25.68 -5.73
C ILE A 401 21.77 25.68 -6.83
N LYS A 402 23.01 26.09 -6.53
CA LYS A 402 24.15 25.97 -7.45
C LYS A 402 24.28 24.51 -7.93
N GLY A 403 24.39 24.31 -9.24
CA GLY A 403 24.39 22.96 -9.87
C GLY A 403 23.05 22.54 -10.48
N PHE A 404 22.00 23.38 -10.29
CA PHE A 404 20.79 23.32 -11.10
C PHE A 404 20.77 24.47 -12.10
N GLN A 405 20.54 24.17 -13.36
CA GLN A 405 20.40 25.14 -14.43
C GLN A 405 18.94 25.24 -14.87
N LYS A 406 18.41 26.48 -14.87
CA LYS A 406 17.07 26.73 -15.38
C LYS A 406 17.06 26.68 -16.91
N ILE A 407 16.15 25.88 -17.49
CA ILE A 407 15.93 25.79 -18.93
C ILE A 407 14.52 26.22 -19.29
N LYS A 408 14.31 26.60 -20.56
CA LYS A 408 12.99 26.98 -21.08
C LYS A 408 12.21 25.72 -21.48
N PHE A 409 10.89 25.76 -21.26
CA PHE A 409 10.00 24.75 -21.84
C PHE A 409 9.99 24.89 -23.36
N GLN A 410 10.42 23.86 -24.05
CA GLN A 410 10.14 23.71 -25.50
C GLN A 410 9.09 22.62 -25.66
N LYS A 411 7.92 23.02 -26.16
CA LYS A 411 6.82 22.08 -26.45
C LYS A 411 7.00 21.60 -27.88
N ASN A 412 7.53 20.41 -28.07
CA ASN A 412 7.40 19.71 -29.34
C ASN A 412 6.03 19.03 -29.42
N ASN A 413 5.46 18.90 -30.61
CA ASN A 413 4.13 18.32 -30.87
C ASN A 413 3.98 16.83 -30.47
N SER A 414 5.05 16.18 -30.06
CA SER A 414 5.07 14.90 -29.35
C SER A 414 5.36 15.17 -27.88
N SER A 415 4.74 14.44 -26.98
CA SER A 415 4.89 14.52 -25.51
C SER A 415 6.34 14.28 -24.99
N SER A 416 7.34 14.35 -25.86
CA SER A 416 8.76 14.30 -25.55
C SER A 416 9.31 15.73 -25.46
N PHE A 417 9.99 16.03 -24.35
CA PHE A 417 10.73 17.27 -24.17
C PHE A 417 12.09 17.11 -24.86
N SER A 418 12.41 17.93 -25.88
CA SER A 418 13.76 18.06 -26.38
C SER A 418 14.51 19.11 -25.55
N ILE A 419 15.72 18.79 -25.14
CA ILE A 419 16.62 19.69 -24.43
C ILE A 419 17.63 20.18 -25.46
N ASP A 420 17.91 21.48 -25.45
CA ASP A 420 18.93 22.08 -26.32
C ASP A 420 20.31 21.46 -26.00
N PRO A 421 21.01 20.90 -26.98
CA PRO A 421 22.33 20.27 -26.79
C PRO A 421 23.41 21.17 -26.21
N SER A 422 23.25 22.49 -26.28
CA SER A 422 24.23 23.47 -25.75
C SER A 422 24.34 23.53 -24.22
N TYR A 423 23.47 22.79 -23.50
CA TYR A 423 23.40 22.84 -22.03
C TYR A 423 24.13 21.68 -21.30
N TYR A 424 25.16 21.09 -21.90
CA TYR A 424 25.89 19.96 -21.31
C TYR A 424 27.30 20.29 -20.86
N PRO A 425 27.53 20.75 -19.64
CA PRO A 425 28.84 20.57 -19.05
C PRO A 425 28.77 19.71 -17.80
N ILE A 426 29.27 18.49 -17.93
CA ILE A 426 29.58 17.66 -16.76
C ILE A 426 31.07 17.51 -16.68
N GLU A 427 31.58 17.56 -15.45
CA GLU A 427 32.94 17.20 -15.18
C GLU A 427 33.12 15.70 -15.52
N LYS A 428 33.72 15.46 -16.68
CA LYS A 428 34.01 14.12 -17.20
C LYS A 428 34.75 13.25 -16.18
N GLN A 429 35.62 13.82 -15.36
CA GLN A 429 36.34 13.14 -14.30
C GLN A 429 35.42 12.55 -13.22
N THR A 430 34.35 13.25 -12.85
CA THR A 430 33.39 12.75 -11.84
C THR A 430 32.62 11.56 -12.39
N ILE A 431 32.18 11.61 -13.65
CA ILE A 431 31.52 10.49 -14.32
C ILE A 431 32.46 9.29 -14.47
N ASP A 432 33.66 9.51 -14.93
CA ASP A 432 34.63 8.44 -15.12
C ASP A 432 35.00 7.73 -13.79
N SER A 433 35.09 8.49 -12.70
CA SER A 433 35.33 7.94 -11.36
C SER A 433 34.17 7.10 -10.87
N ILE A 434 32.93 7.56 -11.08
CA ILE A 434 31.71 6.84 -10.68
C ILE A 434 31.52 5.62 -11.58
N GLN A 435 31.75 5.70 -12.88
CA GLN A 435 31.70 4.58 -13.80
C GLN A 435 32.72 3.52 -13.44
N LYS A 436 33.94 3.93 -13.06
CA LYS A 436 34.99 3.00 -12.60
C LYS A 436 34.60 2.30 -11.29
N ALA A 437 34.03 3.00 -10.35
CA ALA A 437 33.50 2.41 -9.13
C ALA A 437 32.30 1.48 -9.42
N ASN A 438 31.55 1.76 -10.48
CA ASN A 438 30.36 1.01 -10.90
C ASN A 438 30.68 -0.33 -11.56
N LEU A 439 31.82 -0.47 -12.23
CA LEU A 439 32.22 -1.71 -12.91
C LEU A 439 32.30 -2.93 -11.97
N ASN A 440 32.48 -2.69 -10.67
CA ASN A 440 32.50 -3.74 -9.65
C ASN A 440 31.11 -4.01 -9.01
N ARG A 441 30.11 -3.22 -9.32
CA ARG A 441 28.82 -3.24 -8.63
C ARG A 441 27.64 -3.61 -9.53
N THR A 442 27.55 -2.99 -10.70
CA THR A 442 26.53 -3.25 -11.72
C THR A 442 27.06 -2.80 -13.09
N LYS A 443 26.57 -3.36 -14.18
CA LYS A 443 26.87 -2.91 -15.55
C LYS A 443 26.08 -1.64 -15.94
N LEU A 444 25.67 -0.81 -14.98
CA LEU A 444 24.92 0.42 -15.22
C LEU A 444 25.86 1.54 -15.68
N THR A 445 25.52 2.20 -16.73
CA THR A 445 26.20 3.39 -17.25
C THR A 445 25.49 4.66 -16.78
N ILE A 446 26.27 5.63 -16.31
CA ILE A 446 25.79 7.00 -16.10
C ILE A 446 25.86 7.69 -17.46
N ASN A 447 24.71 8.19 -17.92
CA ASN A 447 24.65 8.89 -19.19
C ASN A 447 25.16 10.32 -19.05
N GLU A 448 25.84 10.80 -20.07
CA GLU A 448 26.29 12.21 -20.15
C GLU A 448 25.09 13.17 -20.28
N LYS A 449 23.96 12.69 -20.82
CA LYS A 449 22.73 13.49 -20.97
C LYS A 449 21.88 13.45 -19.71
N PRO A 450 21.44 14.62 -19.22
CA PRO A 450 20.53 14.67 -18.07
C PRO A 450 19.20 13.98 -18.32
N GLY A 451 18.69 13.34 -17.26
CA GLY A 451 17.40 12.68 -17.25
C GLY A 451 17.43 11.22 -17.70
N PHE A 452 16.26 10.64 -17.65
CA PHE A 452 15.99 9.24 -17.98
C PHE A 452 16.19 8.96 -19.48
N SER A 453 16.92 7.91 -19.81
CA SER A 453 17.34 7.62 -21.19
C SER A 453 16.77 6.34 -21.79
N ASN A 454 15.99 5.54 -21.03
CA ASN A 454 15.46 4.28 -21.52
C ASN A 454 14.13 4.50 -22.26
N SER A 455 14.21 4.78 -23.59
CA SER A 455 13.04 4.98 -24.45
C SER A 455 12.14 3.75 -24.56
N ASP A 456 12.72 2.55 -24.51
CA ASP A 456 11.97 1.29 -24.65
C ASP A 456 11.09 1.05 -23.44
N LEU A 457 11.57 1.36 -22.23
CA LEU A 457 10.77 1.29 -21.04
C LEU A 457 9.62 2.32 -21.05
N LEU A 458 9.84 3.53 -21.57
CA LEU A 458 8.78 4.52 -21.74
C LEU A 458 7.71 4.08 -22.75
N ASN A 459 8.07 3.32 -23.77
CA ASN A 459 7.11 2.76 -24.71
C ASN A 459 6.27 1.64 -24.04
N THR A 460 6.88 0.83 -23.19
CA THR A 460 6.20 -0.18 -22.37
C THR A 460 5.18 0.47 -21.42
N VAL A 461 5.48 1.63 -20.88
CA VAL A 461 4.60 2.41 -19.98
C VAL A 461 3.29 2.83 -20.66
N LYS A 462 3.30 3.10 -21.97
CA LYS A 462 2.09 3.46 -22.71
C LYS A 462 1.03 2.36 -22.74
N SER A 463 1.44 1.10 -22.58
CA SER A 463 0.54 -0.06 -22.48
C SER A 463 0.15 -0.42 -21.06
N LEU A 464 0.63 0.31 -20.02
CA LEU A 464 0.44 0.00 -18.60
C LEU A 464 0.78 -1.46 -18.26
N SER A 465 1.79 -2.00 -18.92
CA SER A 465 2.24 -3.37 -18.69
C SER A 465 3.75 -3.45 -18.91
N VAL A 466 4.38 -4.31 -18.14
CA VAL A 466 5.74 -4.76 -18.43
C VAL A 466 5.60 -6.04 -19.26
N ALA A 467 6.20 -6.09 -20.43
CA ALA A 467 6.06 -7.22 -21.34
C ALA A 467 6.41 -8.54 -20.63
N GLY A 468 5.51 -9.53 -20.73
CA GLY A 468 5.70 -10.84 -20.16
C GLY A 468 5.44 -10.95 -18.65
N THR A 469 4.89 -9.92 -17.98
CA THR A 469 4.59 -10.00 -16.54
C THR A 469 3.32 -10.77 -16.23
N GLY A 470 3.32 -11.42 -15.05
CA GLY A 470 2.16 -12.10 -14.48
C GLY A 470 1.73 -13.33 -15.28
N VAL A 471 0.51 -13.73 -15.07
CA VAL A 471 -0.10 -14.91 -15.68
C VAL A 471 -1.11 -14.53 -16.77
N SER A 472 -1.12 -15.23 -17.88
CA SER A 472 -2.04 -14.97 -19.00
C SER A 472 -3.44 -15.58 -18.79
N TRP A 473 -3.57 -16.63 -17.98
CA TRP A 473 -4.79 -17.38 -17.77
C TRP A 473 -5.70 -16.82 -16.66
N PHE A 474 -5.22 -15.90 -15.83
CA PHE A 474 -6.01 -15.34 -14.73
C PHE A 474 -6.53 -13.95 -15.10
N SER A 475 -7.80 -13.89 -15.43
CA SER A 475 -8.54 -12.63 -15.53
C SER A 475 -9.50 -12.51 -14.35
N GLN A 476 -9.44 -11.40 -13.64
CA GLN A 476 -10.44 -11.10 -12.61
C GLN A 476 -11.79 -10.90 -13.32
N LYS A 477 -12.68 -11.90 -13.23
CA LYS A 477 -14.08 -11.69 -13.61
C LYS A 477 -14.65 -10.69 -12.60
N SER A 478 -14.93 -9.48 -13.03
CA SER A 478 -15.75 -8.56 -12.23
C SER A 478 -17.05 -9.31 -11.93
N LYS A 479 -17.23 -9.74 -10.68
CA LYS A 479 -18.51 -10.27 -10.22
C LYS A 479 -19.46 -9.07 -10.12
N ASN A 480 -20.00 -8.63 -11.24
CA ASN A 480 -21.14 -7.72 -11.23
C ASN A 480 -22.30 -8.44 -10.56
N LYS A 481 -22.33 -8.38 -9.22
CA LYS A 481 -23.44 -8.92 -8.45
C LYS A 481 -24.69 -8.12 -8.86
N LYS A 482 -25.69 -8.82 -9.39
CA LYS A 482 -26.97 -8.23 -9.77
C LYS A 482 -27.55 -7.46 -8.59
N LEU A 483 -27.95 -6.20 -8.83
CA LEU A 483 -28.62 -5.38 -7.83
C LEU A 483 -30.07 -5.84 -7.68
N THR A 484 -30.45 -6.31 -6.49
CA THR A 484 -31.83 -6.65 -6.15
C THR A 484 -32.50 -5.45 -5.48
N LYS A 485 -33.67 -5.04 -6.00
CA LYS A 485 -34.45 -3.92 -5.48
C LYS A 485 -35.72 -4.43 -4.79
N ILE A 486 -35.97 -3.98 -3.57
CA ILE A 486 -37.12 -4.41 -2.76
C ILE A 486 -37.73 -3.19 -2.06
N ASN A 487 -39.06 -3.08 -2.10
CA ASN A 487 -39.80 -2.10 -1.32
C ASN A 487 -40.06 -2.68 0.07
N CYS A 488 -39.95 -1.84 1.09
CA CYS A 488 -40.23 -2.19 2.47
C CYS A 488 -41.17 -1.12 3.07
N ILE A 489 -42.29 -1.52 3.67
CA ILE A 489 -43.20 -0.61 4.32
C ILE A 489 -42.97 -0.50 5.84
N ASN A 490 -42.28 -1.45 6.43
CA ASN A 490 -41.96 -1.52 7.86
C ASN A 490 -40.64 -2.27 8.13
N ALA A 491 -40.23 -2.35 9.39
CA ALA A 491 -39.00 -3.01 9.82
C ALA A 491 -39.04 -4.54 9.61
N ASP A 492 -40.18 -5.20 9.67
CA ASP A 492 -40.28 -6.65 9.48
C ASP A 492 -39.97 -7.04 8.02
N GLU A 493 -40.53 -6.28 7.06
CA GLU A 493 -40.21 -6.46 5.64
C GLU A 493 -38.73 -6.15 5.35
N PHE A 494 -38.18 -5.16 6.04
CA PHE A 494 -36.74 -4.84 5.95
C PHE A 494 -35.88 -6.03 6.40
N TYR A 495 -36.16 -6.64 7.56
CA TYR A 495 -35.48 -7.83 8.03
C TYR A 495 -35.65 -9.02 7.08
N LEU A 496 -36.86 -9.23 6.57
CA LEU A 496 -37.14 -10.31 5.64
C LEU A 496 -36.34 -10.17 4.33
N ALA A 497 -36.26 -8.95 3.81
CA ALA A 497 -35.49 -8.65 2.61
C ALA A 497 -34.01 -8.95 2.79
N LEU A 498 -33.41 -8.56 3.92
CA LEU A 498 -32.02 -8.88 4.25
C LEU A 498 -31.80 -10.38 4.38
N LYS A 499 -32.69 -11.08 5.09
CA LYS A 499 -32.58 -12.53 5.31
C LYS A 499 -32.62 -13.32 3.99
N LYS A 500 -33.54 -12.97 3.07
CA LYS A 500 -33.72 -13.66 1.78
C LYS A 500 -32.59 -13.36 0.79
N ASN A 501 -31.89 -12.24 0.92
CA ASN A 501 -30.90 -11.77 -0.05
C ASN A 501 -29.48 -11.68 0.55
N LYS A 502 -29.16 -12.55 1.51
CA LYS A 502 -27.86 -12.58 2.16
C LYS A 502 -26.72 -12.70 1.12
N GLY A 503 -25.72 -11.81 1.22
CA GLY A 503 -24.53 -11.83 0.34
C GLY A 503 -24.73 -11.25 -1.07
N THR A 504 -25.91 -10.68 -1.39
CA THR A 504 -26.18 -10.00 -2.66
C THR A 504 -26.06 -8.48 -2.51
N ASN A 505 -25.93 -7.77 -3.64
CA ASN A 505 -26.09 -6.32 -3.64
C ASN A 505 -27.59 -5.99 -3.56
N LEU A 506 -27.97 -5.27 -2.51
CA LEU A 506 -29.38 -5.04 -2.21
C LEU A 506 -29.68 -3.54 -2.14
N GLN A 507 -30.79 -3.13 -2.76
CA GLN A 507 -31.37 -1.80 -2.62
C GLN A 507 -32.73 -1.90 -1.98
N LEU A 508 -32.89 -1.33 -0.79
CA LEU A 508 -34.19 -1.26 -0.09
C LEU A 508 -34.80 0.12 -0.28
N MET A 509 -36.01 0.17 -0.78
CA MET A 509 -36.83 1.37 -0.89
C MET A 509 -37.79 1.44 0.30
N LEU A 510 -37.60 2.42 1.17
CA LEU A 510 -38.50 2.69 2.28
C LEU A 510 -39.75 3.41 1.76
N THR A 511 -40.89 2.77 1.87
CA THR A 511 -42.18 3.30 1.40
C THR A 511 -43.16 3.59 2.55
N GLY A 512 -42.91 3.11 3.76
CA GLY A 512 -43.63 3.43 4.98
C GLY A 512 -43.08 4.68 5.67
N SER A 513 -43.92 5.28 6.53
CA SER A 513 -43.57 6.48 7.29
C SER A 513 -43.00 6.21 8.69
N ASP A 514 -43.06 4.96 9.17
CA ASP A 514 -42.61 4.56 10.50
C ASP A 514 -41.92 3.18 10.45
N TYR A 515 -40.71 3.07 11.04
CA TYR A 515 -39.97 1.83 11.12
C TYR A 515 -39.54 1.58 12.57
N SER A 516 -40.14 0.57 13.19
CA SER A 516 -39.84 0.14 14.56
C SER A 516 -38.95 -1.09 14.57
N PHE A 517 -37.66 -0.90 14.74
CA PHE A 517 -36.69 -1.97 14.77
C PHE A 517 -36.61 -2.61 16.16
N SER A 518 -36.75 -3.94 16.23
CA SER A 518 -36.67 -4.72 17.47
C SER A 518 -35.30 -5.33 17.77
N LYS A 519 -34.41 -5.30 16.83
CA LYS A 519 -33.03 -5.85 16.95
C LYS A 519 -32.06 -5.12 16.02
N PRO A 520 -30.74 -5.17 16.29
CA PRO A 520 -29.74 -4.61 15.40
C PRO A 520 -29.76 -5.20 13.98
N VAL A 521 -29.37 -4.39 13.02
CA VAL A 521 -29.25 -4.76 11.60
C VAL A 521 -27.77 -4.89 11.24
N LEU A 522 -27.35 -6.12 10.90
CA LEU A 522 -25.98 -6.41 10.51
C LEU A 522 -25.83 -6.28 8.97
N ILE A 523 -24.96 -5.39 8.51
CA ILE A 523 -24.69 -5.15 7.09
C ILE A 523 -23.49 -6.00 6.68
N GLN A 524 -23.73 -7.08 5.94
CA GLN A 524 -22.72 -8.07 5.54
C GLN A 524 -22.30 -7.99 4.06
N SER A 525 -22.92 -7.10 3.29
CA SER A 525 -22.66 -6.90 1.86
C SER A 525 -22.98 -5.46 1.47
N HIS A 526 -23.07 -5.18 0.18
CA HIS A 526 -23.48 -3.85 -0.28
C HIS A 526 -25.00 -3.65 -0.10
N LEU A 527 -25.36 -2.75 0.79
CA LEU A 527 -26.75 -2.34 1.05
C LEU A 527 -26.94 -0.85 0.72
N THR A 528 -27.88 -0.55 -0.17
CA THR A 528 -28.37 0.80 -0.41
C THR A 528 -29.77 0.96 0.17
N ILE A 529 -29.98 2.00 0.98
CA ILE A 529 -31.29 2.36 1.52
C ILE A 529 -31.71 3.69 0.89
N ILE A 530 -32.87 3.71 0.27
CA ILE A 530 -33.43 4.89 -0.39
C ILE A 530 -34.87 5.12 0.00
N SER A 531 -35.40 6.36 -0.23
CA SER A 531 -36.84 6.65 -0.17
C SER A 531 -37.21 7.72 -1.18
N ASN A 532 -38.46 7.69 -1.63
CA ASN A 532 -39.08 8.74 -2.45
C ASN A 532 -40.06 9.59 -1.64
N LEU A 533 -40.24 9.31 -0.34
CA LEU A 533 -41.15 10.05 0.52
C LEU A 533 -40.63 11.46 0.79
N LYS A 534 -41.47 12.46 0.60
CA LYS A 534 -41.19 13.86 0.95
C LYS A 534 -41.27 14.12 2.46
N THR A 535 -42.11 13.36 3.16
CA THR A 535 -42.29 13.43 4.62
C THR A 535 -41.18 12.72 5.34
N ALA A 536 -40.89 13.12 6.57
CA ALA A 536 -39.88 12.47 7.40
C ALA A 536 -40.34 11.06 7.80
N ILE A 537 -39.45 10.07 7.58
CA ILE A 537 -39.64 8.70 8.05
C ILE A 537 -39.18 8.63 9.50
N LYS A 538 -40.04 8.16 10.38
CA LYS A 538 -39.71 7.98 11.78
C LYS A 538 -38.98 6.67 12.00
N ILE A 539 -37.85 6.73 12.66
CA ILE A 539 -37.05 5.57 13.02
C ILE A 539 -37.15 5.36 14.53
N ASN A 540 -37.72 4.24 14.90
CA ASN A 540 -37.87 3.82 16.29
C ASN A 540 -37.03 2.59 16.56
N THR A 541 -36.59 2.44 17.82
CA THR A 541 -36.11 1.16 18.33
C THR A 541 -36.99 0.76 19.51
N THR A 542 -37.50 -0.46 19.50
CA THR A 542 -38.38 -0.95 20.55
C THR A 542 -37.64 -1.26 21.85
N ASN A 543 -36.38 -1.63 21.74
CA ASN A 543 -35.49 -1.98 22.84
C ASN A 543 -34.27 -1.08 22.85
N GLU A 544 -33.64 -0.94 24.01
CA GLU A 544 -32.29 -0.37 24.13
C GLU A 544 -31.29 -1.30 23.46
N MET A 545 -30.45 -0.73 22.60
CA MET A 545 -29.41 -1.46 21.86
C MET A 545 -28.17 -0.58 21.65
N SER A 546 -27.01 -1.19 21.50
CA SER A 546 -25.78 -0.44 21.29
C SER A 546 -25.72 0.28 19.94
N PHE A 547 -26.41 -0.25 18.93
CA PHE A 547 -26.46 0.34 17.59
C PHE A 547 -27.70 -0.16 16.83
N LEU A 548 -28.15 0.63 15.86
CA LEU A 548 -29.20 0.17 14.95
C LEU A 548 -28.59 -0.56 13.75
N PHE A 549 -27.61 0.05 13.04
CA PHE A 549 -26.91 -0.56 11.93
C PHE A 549 -25.46 -0.87 12.32
N GLN A 550 -24.97 -2.07 12.00
CA GLN A 550 -23.56 -2.43 12.16
C GLN A 550 -22.96 -2.83 10.82
N LEU A 551 -21.89 -2.12 10.42
CA LEU A 551 -21.12 -2.47 9.23
C LEU A 551 -20.12 -3.58 9.58
N MET A 552 -20.23 -4.68 8.85
CA MET A 552 -19.33 -5.84 8.97
C MET A 552 -18.21 -5.74 7.93
N SER A 553 -17.20 -6.58 8.08
CA SER A 553 -16.05 -6.61 7.17
C SER A 553 -16.47 -6.73 5.69
N GLY A 554 -15.87 -5.89 4.83
CA GLY A 554 -16.13 -5.86 3.39
C GLY A 554 -17.49 -5.29 2.98
N SER A 555 -18.27 -4.75 3.93
CA SER A 555 -19.59 -4.22 3.65
C SER A 555 -19.58 -2.76 3.18
N THR A 556 -20.63 -2.37 2.50
CA THR A 556 -20.93 -0.98 2.15
C THR A 556 -22.35 -0.64 2.52
N LEU A 557 -22.54 0.44 3.29
CA LEU A 557 -23.84 1.04 3.53
C LEU A 557 -23.95 2.35 2.77
N ALA A 558 -24.94 2.44 1.88
CA ALA A 558 -25.28 3.67 1.17
C ALA A 558 -26.67 4.16 1.58
N LEU A 559 -26.74 5.34 2.19
CA LEU A 559 -27.98 6.05 2.52
C LEU A 559 -28.20 7.14 1.49
N GLN A 560 -29.31 7.10 0.74
CA GLN A 560 -29.54 8.03 -0.36
C GLN A 560 -30.98 8.53 -0.39
N ASN A 561 -31.17 9.82 -0.61
CA ASN A 561 -32.48 10.46 -0.74
C ASN A 561 -33.42 10.16 0.44
N LEU A 562 -32.89 10.12 1.66
CA LEU A 562 -33.65 9.81 2.87
C LEU A 562 -34.00 11.09 3.64
N ASN A 563 -35.18 11.11 4.23
CA ASN A 563 -35.58 12.10 5.21
C ASN A 563 -35.98 11.36 6.48
N LEU A 564 -35.09 11.33 7.49
CA LEU A 564 -35.25 10.52 8.70
C LEU A 564 -35.37 11.38 9.95
N ASN A 565 -36.36 11.05 10.81
CA ASN A 565 -36.49 11.58 12.16
C ASN A 565 -36.01 10.51 13.16
N LEU A 566 -34.98 10.81 13.94
CA LEU A 566 -34.36 9.90 14.90
C LEU A 566 -34.74 10.15 16.35
N SER A 567 -35.76 11.01 16.61
CA SER A 567 -36.12 11.46 17.98
C SER A 567 -36.51 10.33 18.93
N THR A 568 -37.01 9.23 18.39
CA THR A 568 -37.51 8.07 19.16
C THR A 568 -36.58 6.87 19.13
N MET A 569 -35.39 7.03 18.52
CA MET A 569 -34.36 6.00 18.53
C MET A 569 -33.75 5.87 19.94
N LYS A 570 -33.70 4.66 20.48
CA LYS A 570 -33.10 4.32 21.77
C LYS A 570 -31.74 3.64 21.66
N ALA A 571 -31.26 3.39 20.42
CA ALA A 571 -29.93 2.84 20.20
C ALA A 571 -28.85 3.88 20.54
N THR A 572 -27.77 3.46 21.20
CA THR A 572 -26.66 4.34 21.59
C THR A 572 -25.94 4.94 20.37
N SER A 573 -25.99 4.25 19.22
CA SER A 573 -25.52 4.80 17.94
C SER A 573 -26.45 4.41 16.79
N PHE A 574 -26.60 5.30 15.81
CA PHE A 574 -27.37 4.98 14.60
C PHE A 574 -26.62 3.99 13.72
N ILE A 575 -25.33 4.24 13.48
CA ILE A 575 -24.45 3.35 12.74
C ILE A 575 -23.21 3.04 13.60
N SER A 576 -22.78 1.79 13.62
CA SER A 576 -21.53 1.35 14.24
C SER A 576 -20.74 0.44 13.31
N THR A 577 -19.47 0.24 13.61
CA THR A 577 -18.63 -0.75 12.93
C THR A 577 -18.48 -2.00 13.80
N ASP A 578 -18.06 -3.12 13.18
CA ASP A 578 -17.75 -4.35 13.89
C ASP A 578 -16.46 -4.22 14.70
N SER A 579 -16.52 -4.64 15.97
CA SER A 579 -15.39 -4.63 16.91
C SER A 579 -14.61 -5.94 16.97
N SER A 580 -14.92 -6.93 16.14
CA SER A 580 -14.29 -8.26 16.18
C SER A 580 -12.83 -8.26 15.73
N GLY A 581 -12.33 -7.16 15.17
CA GLY A 581 -10.99 -7.07 14.59
C GLY A 581 -10.82 -7.84 13.29
N SER A 582 -11.94 -8.17 12.61
CA SER A 582 -11.95 -8.75 11.25
C SER A 582 -11.23 -7.84 10.26
N SER A 583 -10.91 -8.34 9.07
CA SER A 583 -10.26 -7.58 7.99
C SER A 583 -11.17 -6.52 7.38
N ASN A 584 -11.66 -5.64 8.15
CA ASN A 584 -12.73 -4.64 7.97
C ASN A 584 -12.99 -4.18 6.52
N HIS A 585 -12.29 -3.15 6.02
CA HIS A 585 -12.48 -2.65 4.65
C HIS A 585 -13.94 -2.37 4.31
N LEU A 586 -14.57 -1.56 5.16
CA LEU A 586 -15.97 -1.20 5.04
C LEU A 586 -16.11 0.21 4.46
N ASN A 587 -17.31 0.52 3.92
CA ASN A 587 -17.58 1.83 3.35
C ASN A 587 -18.92 2.38 3.82
N LEU A 588 -19.00 3.69 4.05
CA LEU A 588 -20.23 4.43 4.34
C LEU A 588 -20.40 5.56 3.33
N VAL A 589 -21.56 5.60 2.66
CA VAL A 589 -21.92 6.68 1.74
C VAL A 589 -23.25 7.29 2.17
N ILE A 590 -23.27 8.58 2.45
CA ILE A 590 -24.48 9.36 2.74
C ILE A 590 -24.61 10.44 1.68
N ASN A 591 -25.71 10.42 0.93
CA ASN A 591 -25.92 11.37 -0.15
C ASN A 591 -27.36 11.85 -0.24
N ASN A 592 -27.56 13.16 -0.27
CA ASN A 592 -28.87 13.80 -0.40
C ASN A 592 -29.87 13.34 0.67
N CYS A 593 -29.40 13.29 1.92
CA CYS A 593 -30.23 12.88 3.06
C CYS A 593 -30.51 14.05 4.01
N LYS A 594 -31.61 13.93 4.77
CA LYS A 594 -31.93 14.78 5.90
C LYS A 594 -32.08 13.92 7.15
N PHE A 595 -31.42 14.31 8.23
CA PHE A 595 -31.50 13.66 9.54
C PHE A 595 -31.88 14.71 10.57
N ASP A 596 -33.03 14.48 11.25
CA ASP A 596 -33.52 15.35 12.31
C ASP A 596 -33.41 14.63 13.65
N ASN A 597 -33.07 15.39 14.71
CA ASN A 597 -33.13 14.96 16.12
C ASN A 597 -32.20 13.75 16.43
N SER A 598 -30.99 13.76 15.97
CA SER A 598 -29.98 12.76 16.35
C SER A 598 -29.48 13.03 17.78
N ASN A 599 -30.13 12.42 18.78
CA ASN A 599 -29.82 12.64 20.19
C ASN A 599 -28.62 11.83 20.68
N GLU A 600 -28.28 10.75 19.98
CA GLU A 600 -27.17 9.84 20.28
C GLU A 600 -26.07 9.95 19.22
N THR A 601 -25.02 9.14 19.35
CA THR A 601 -23.95 9.10 18.34
C THR A 601 -24.51 8.64 17.00
N PHE A 602 -24.27 9.44 15.94
CA PHE A 602 -24.74 9.06 14.61
C PHE A 602 -23.86 7.95 14.00
N PHE A 603 -22.55 8.09 14.03
CA PHE A 603 -21.61 7.07 13.58
C PHE A 603 -20.55 6.82 14.65
N TYR A 604 -20.38 5.57 15.05
CA TYR A 604 -19.35 5.13 15.99
C TYR A 604 -18.43 4.11 15.34
N ALA A 605 -17.14 4.44 15.25
CA ALA A 605 -16.12 3.47 14.85
C ALA A 605 -15.58 2.74 16.09
N ALA A 606 -15.80 1.44 16.13
CA ALA A 606 -15.28 0.58 17.19
C ALA A 606 -13.75 0.40 17.07
N LYS A 607 -13.10 0.08 18.19
CA LYS A 607 -11.65 -0.22 18.22
C LYS A 607 -11.33 -1.35 17.23
N SER A 608 -10.17 -1.23 16.58
CA SER A 608 -9.65 -2.18 15.58
C SER A 608 -10.50 -2.29 14.30
N SER A 609 -11.46 -1.41 14.09
CA SER A 609 -12.20 -1.32 12.83
C SER A 609 -11.62 -0.24 11.91
N VAL A 610 -11.64 -0.50 10.60
CA VAL A 610 -11.18 0.47 9.59
C VAL A 610 -12.18 0.55 8.44
N ALA A 611 -12.64 1.78 8.18
CA ALA A 611 -13.36 2.11 6.96
C ALA A 611 -12.36 2.52 5.86
N ASP A 612 -12.50 1.99 4.66
CA ASP A 612 -11.75 2.48 3.49
C ASP A 612 -12.20 3.88 3.13
N SER A 613 -13.52 4.12 3.17
CA SER A 613 -14.07 5.46 2.94
C SER A 613 -15.34 5.75 3.72
N ILE A 614 -15.46 7.02 4.18
CA ILE A 614 -16.69 7.62 4.69
C ILE A 614 -16.97 8.87 3.86
N ILE A 615 -18.03 8.85 3.06
CA ILE A 615 -18.39 9.94 2.15
C ILE A 615 -19.76 10.48 2.54
N ILE A 616 -19.81 11.77 2.91
CA ILE A 616 -21.01 12.46 3.32
C ILE A 616 -21.16 13.68 2.44
N LYS A 617 -22.22 13.72 1.62
CA LYS A 617 -22.41 14.82 0.68
C LYS A 617 -23.88 15.21 0.51
N ASN A 618 -24.10 16.49 0.19
CA ASN A 618 -25.42 17.05 -0.14
C ASN A 618 -26.49 16.78 0.93
N SER A 619 -26.10 16.68 2.20
CA SER A 619 -26.98 16.21 3.27
C SER A 619 -27.18 17.24 4.36
N ARG A 620 -28.26 17.11 5.13
CA ARG A 620 -28.61 18.01 6.23
C ARG A 620 -28.74 17.24 7.54
N PHE A 621 -28.12 17.77 8.58
CA PHE A 621 -28.23 17.27 9.95
C PHE A 621 -28.75 18.40 10.83
N ASN A 622 -29.87 18.18 11.53
CA ASN A 622 -30.52 19.21 12.33
C ASN A 622 -30.86 18.70 13.73
N ASN A 623 -30.82 19.61 14.69
CA ASN A 623 -31.34 19.40 16.08
C ASN A 623 -30.70 18.20 16.79
N GLY A 624 -29.39 18.03 16.74
CA GLY A 624 -28.68 16.92 17.36
C GLY A 624 -28.06 17.25 18.71
N LYS A 625 -27.89 16.25 19.58
CA LYS A 625 -27.24 16.38 20.89
C LYS A 625 -25.99 15.51 21.04
N GLY A 626 -25.95 14.37 20.36
CA GLY A 626 -24.83 13.43 20.39
C GLY A 626 -23.65 13.84 19.52
N ILE A 627 -22.60 13.04 19.56
CA ILE A 627 -21.44 13.20 18.65
C ILE A 627 -21.84 12.63 17.29
N LEU A 628 -21.75 13.43 16.22
CA LEU A 628 -22.15 12.93 14.90
C LEU A 628 -21.19 11.83 14.42
N PHE A 629 -19.87 12.10 14.40
CA PHE A 629 -18.90 11.12 13.93
C PHE A 629 -17.82 10.91 15.00
N LYS A 630 -17.91 9.76 15.70
CA LYS A 630 -17.03 9.38 16.79
C LYS A 630 -16.08 8.28 16.36
N MET A 631 -14.81 8.61 16.11
CA MET A 631 -13.76 7.73 15.61
C MET A 631 -12.47 7.89 16.42
N ASN A 632 -12.57 7.67 17.74
CA ASN A 632 -11.47 7.84 18.67
C ASN A 632 -11.27 6.63 19.60
N ALA A 633 -11.70 5.45 19.18
CA ALA A 633 -11.67 4.24 19.99
C ALA A 633 -10.29 3.59 20.07
N GLU A 634 -9.34 3.96 19.20
CA GLU A 634 -7.98 3.43 19.23
C GLU A 634 -7.19 3.97 20.43
N THR A 635 -6.42 3.11 21.08
CA THR A 635 -5.74 3.42 22.35
C THR A 635 -4.26 3.07 22.41
N ASP A 636 -3.75 2.28 21.46
CA ASP A 636 -2.31 1.96 21.39
C ASP A 636 -1.48 3.09 20.75
N LYS A 637 -0.16 2.90 20.66
CA LYS A 637 0.77 3.91 20.10
C LYS A 637 1.38 3.48 18.76
N LYS A 638 0.62 2.75 17.94
CA LYS A 638 1.13 2.12 16.70
C LYS A 638 0.66 2.78 15.41
N GLY A 639 0.16 4.01 15.46
CA GLY A 639 -0.32 4.71 14.28
C GLY A 639 -1.70 4.25 13.78
N TYR A 640 -2.51 3.57 14.60
CA TYR A 640 -3.81 3.04 14.20
C TYR A 640 -4.89 4.13 14.16
N TYR A 641 -5.84 3.96 13.25
CA TYR A 641 -7.00 4.85 13.04
C TYR A 641 -8.18 4.07 12.43
N ASN A 642 -9.36 4.70 12.42
CA ASN A 642 -10.61 4.01 12.07
C ASN A 642 -11.14 4.34 10.67
N VAL A 643 -10.52 5.22 9.91
CA VAL A 643 -10.93 5.54 8.53
C VAL A 643 -9.73 5.96 7.68
N GLU A 644 -9.62 5.42 6.48
CA GLU A 644 -8.55 5.82 5.55
C GLU A 644 -8.85 7.14 4.87
N GLN A 645 -10.06 7.29 4.31
CA GLN A 645 -10.49 8.51 3.65
C GLN A 645 -11.85 8.98 4.17
N MET A 646 -11.93 10.24 4.60
CA MET A 646 -13.18 10.88 4.99
C MET A 646 -13.44 12.13 4.16
N LYS A 647 -14.61 12.19 3.52
CA LYS A 647 -15.04 13.34 2.74
C LYS A 647 -16.39 13.85 3.21
N ILE A 648 -16.42 15.09 3.70
CA ILE A 648 -17.63 15.81 4.12
C ILE A 648 -17.76 17.02 3.20
N ALA A 649 -18.73 17.00 2.26
CA ALA A 649 -18.83 18.06 1.24
C ALA A 649 -20.27 18.45 0.94
N HIS A 650 -20.52 19.77 0.79
CA HIS A 650 -21.83 20.33 0.44
C HIS A 650 -22.95 19.95 1.42
N ASN A 651 -22.64 19.90 2.72
CA ASN A 651 -23.62 19.57 3.76
C ASN A 651 -24.01 20.81 4.58
N SER A 652 -25.13 20.70 5.29
CA SER A 652 -25.57 21.69 6.26
C SER A 652 -25.77 21.00 7.62
N PHE A 653 -25.17 21.56 8.66
CA PHE A 653 -25.29 21.13 10.05
C PHE A 653 -25.89 22.28 10.87
N ASN A 654 -27.03 22.06 11.48
CA ASN A 654 -27.77 23.13 12.15
C ASN A 654 -28.25 22.71 13.54
N ASP A 655 -28.14 23.64 14.49
CA ASP A 655 -28.74 23.51 15.83
C ASP A 655 -28.26 22.28 16.62
N PHE A 656 -26.95 22.05 16.69
CA PHE A 656 -26.34 20.96 17.45
C PHE A 656 -25.81 21.43 18.80
N THR A 657 -25.96 20.60 19.82
CA THR A 657 -25.30 20.78 21.13
C THR A 657 -24.19 19.76 21.39
N GLY A 658 -23.88 18.91 20.43
CA GLY A 658 -22.79 17.92 20.45
C GLY A 658 -21.67 18.25 19.47
N GLN A 659 -20.60 17.44 19.50
CA GLN A 659 -19.48 17.56 18.57
C GLN A 659 -19.85 17.02 17.18
N VAL A 660 -19.32 17.65 16.14
CA VAL A 660 -19.54 17.15 14.76
C VAL A 660 -18.58 16.00 14.44
N LEU A 661 -17.28 16.13 14.77
CA LEU A 661 -16.29 15.11 14.44
C LEU A 661 -15.24 15.00 15.55
N VAL A 662 -15.09 13.80 16.06
CA VAL A 662 -13.99 13.42 16.95
C VAL A 662 -13.25 12.25 16.30
N ILE A 663 -12.01 12.48 15.90
CA ILE A 663 -11.20 11.47 15.23
C ILE A 663 -9.80 11.43 15.80
N LYS A 664 -9.26 10.22 15.94
CA LYS A 664 -7.95 9.98 16.52
C LYS A 664 -7.14 9.00 15.69
N ARG A 665 -5.86 9.35 15.48
CA ARG A 665 -4.79 8.45 15.10
C ARG A 665 -3.83 8.34 16.27
N THR A 666 -3.44 7.14 16.62
CA THR A 666 -2.62 6.89 17.79
C THR A 666 -1.13 6.82 17.48
N GLY A 667 -0.29 7.39 18.34
CA GLY A 667 1.16 7.29 18.25
C GLY A 667 1.79 7.99 17.04
N ASN A 668 3.08 7.76 16.88
CA ASN A 668 3.93 8.44 15.90
C ASN A 668 4.53 7.52 14.83
N ASP A 669 3.97 6.35 14.61
CA ASP A 669 4.43 5.44 13.54
C ASP A 669 4.18 6.08 12.16
N GLU A 670 5.26 6.29 11.41
CA GLU A 670 5.24 6.96 10.10
C GLU A 670 4.91 6.02 8.93
N SER A 671 4.65 4.74 9.21
CA SER A 671 4.34 3.72 8.20
C SER A 671 2.93 3.86 7.63
N THR A 672 2.04 4.61 8.30
CA THR A 672 0.65 4.79 7.87
C THR A 672 0.41 6.18 7.28
N MET A 673 -0.49 6.27 6.32
CA MET A 673 -0.79 7.50 5.59
C MET A 673 -2.03 8.23 6.08
N GLY A 674 -3.02 7.49 6.51
CA GLY A 674 -4.31 8.01 6.92
C GLY A 674 -4.34 8.53 8.36
N PRO A 675 -5.49 9.06 8.74
CA PRO A 675 -6.63 9.32 7.88
C PRO A 675 -6.43 10.56 6.99
N LEU A 676 -6.98 10.51 5.75
CA LEU A 676 -7.05 11.66 4.85
C LEU A 676 -8.42 12.29 4.98
N ILE A 677 -8.49 13.53 5.50
CA ILE A 677 -9.75 14.20 5.85
C ILE A 677 -9.96 15.41 4.96
N HIS A 678 -11.08 15.42 4.22
CA HIS A 678 -11.50 16.53 3.37
C HIS A 678 -12.86 17.06 3.84
N ILE A 679 -12.91 18.33 4.24
CA ILE A 679 -14.15 19.00 4.69
C ILE A 679 -14.29 20.29 3.88
N ASN A 680 -15.23 20.30 2.92
CA ASN A 680 -15.32 21.45 2.00
C ASN A 680 -16.77 21.80 1.62
N ASN A 681 -17.00 23.07 1.39
CA ASN A 681 -18.30 23.63 0.97
C ASN A 681 -19.44 23.25 1.92
N ASN A 682 -19.20 23.22 3.23
CA ASN A 682 -20.23 22.93 4.21
C ASN A 682 -20.66 24.19 4.95
N SER A 683 -21.90 24.18 5.46
CA SER A 683 -22.44 25.21 6.35
C SER A 683 -22.67 24.60 7.75
N PHE A 684 -22.07 25.23 8.76
CA PHE A 684 -22.21 24.89 10.16
C PHE A 684 -22.88 26.07 10.85
N ASN A 685 -24.09 25.90 11.36
CA ASN A 685 -24.90 26.99 11.94
C ASN A 685 -25.37 26.62 13.34
N ASN A 686 -25.19 27.54 14.28
CA ASN A 686 -25.69 27.42 15.65
C ASN A 686 -25.31 26.07 16.31
N ILE A 687 -24.00 25.75 16.27
CA ILE A 687 -23.45 24.57 16.93
C ILE A 687 -22.75 25.00 18.22
N SER A 688 -23.24 24.54 19.35
CA SER A 688 -22.71 24.90 20.66
C SER A 688 -22.57 23.67 21.54
N VAL A 689 -21.33 23.25 21.79
CA VAL A 689 -21.06 22.15 22.72
C VAL A 689 -21.28 22.67 24.15
N THR A 690 -21.96 21.88 24.99
CA THR A 690 -22.33 22.25 26.35
C THR A 690 -21.14 22.74 27.20
N ASN A 691 -19.95 22.20 26.95
CA ASN A 691 -18.70 22.69 27.55
C ASN A 691 -17.84 23.37 26.48
N ASN A 692 -17.74 24.69 26.51
CA ASN A 692 -16.98 25.49 25.54
C ASN A 692 -15.48 25.12 25.47
N SER A 693 -14.91 24.38 26.44
CA SER A 693 -13.54 23.86 26.36
C SER A 693 -13.40 22.69 25.38
N VAL A 694 -14.52 22.05 24.98
CA VAL A 694 -14.55 20.95 24.04
C VAL A 694 -14.74 21.49 22.61
N PRO A 695 -13.90 21.12 21.63
CA PRO A 695 -14.02 21.61 20.26
C PRO A 695 -15.19 20.93 19.52
N ILE A 696 -15.72 21.60 18.51
CA ILE A 696 -16.72 21.00 17.59
C ILE A 696 -16.05 19.95 16.70
N PHE A 697 -14.81 20.23 16.27
CA PHE A 697 -13.96 19.29 15.52
C PHE A 697 -12.71 19.00 16.34
N GLN A 698 -12.50 17.74 16.68
CA GLN A 698 -11.30 17.29 17.38
C GLN A 698 -10.49 16.34 16.48
N PHE A 699 -9.26 16.75 16.17
CA PHE A 699 -8.30 16.01 15.36
C PHE A 699 -7.09 15.65 16.22
N ASP A 700 -7.02 14.41 16.69
CA ASP A 700 -5.93 13.93 17.55
C ASP A 700 -4.96 13.06 16.73
N GLY A 701 -3.71 13.51 16.54
CA GLY A 701 -2.66 12.80 15.81
C GLY A 701 -2.92 12.66 14.30
N ILE A 702 -3.82 13.46 13.73
CA ILE A 702 -4.20 13.40 12.31
C ILE A 702 -3.14 14.10 11.48
N GLN A 703 -2.53 13.38 10.54
CA GLN A 703 -1.43 13.90 9.73
C GLN A 703 -1.85 14.74 8.54
N TYR A 704 -3.09 14.60 8.05
CA TYR A 704 -3.56 15.35 6.90
C TYR A 704 -5.03 15.76 7.03
N THR A 705 -5.28 17.07 6.92
CA THR A 705 -6.64 17.60 6.75
C THR A 705 -6.65 18.68 5.67
N ASN A 706 -7.75 18.76 4.92
CA ASN A 706 -8.00 19.81 3.94
C ASN A 706 -9.40 20.38 4.19
N LEU A 707 -9.43 21.59 4.80
CA LEU A 707 -10.64 22.32 5.13
C LEU A 707 -10.73 23.58 4.26
N HIS A 708 -11.68 23.64 3.34
CA HIS A 708 -11.82 24.82 2.50
C HIS A 708 -13.28 25.15 2.16
N ASP A 709 -13.53 26.45 1.95
CA ASP A 709 -14.82 26.99 1.54
C ASP A 709 -15.98 26.59 2.46
N ASN A 710 -15.72 26.44 3.78
CA ASN A 710 -16.74 26.16 4.77
C ASN A 710 -17.21 27.47 5.44
N SER A 711 -18.45 27.51 5.89
CA SER A 711 -19.04 28.60 6.67
C SER A 711 -19.37 28.13 8.08
N PHE A 712 -18.88 28.84 9.09
CA PHE A 712 -19.18 28.60 10.51
C PHE A 712 -19.86 29.85 11.07
N ILE A 713 -21.14 29.73 11.42
CA ILE A 713 -21.96 30.83 11.93
C ILE A 713 -22.47 30.47 13.32
N SER A 714 -22.19 31.30 14.31
CA SER A 714 -22.59 31.10 15.70
C SER A 714 -22.20 29.73 16.27
N CYS A 715 -20.98 29.26 15.91
CA CYS A 715 -20.47 27.96 16.30
C CYS A 715 -19.52 28.08 17.50
N ASN A 716 -19.88 27.50 18.64
CA ASN A 716 -19.10 27.44 19.89
C ASN A 716 -18.51 28.82 20.28
N LYS A 717 -19.35 29.86 20.27
CA LYS A 717 -18.95 31.25 20.54
C LYS A 717 -18.18 31.33 21.84
N ASN A 718 -17.02 32.04 21.82
CA ASN A 718 -16.08 32.17 22.93
C ASN A 718 -15.48 30.85 23.41
N GLY A 719 -15.53 29.77 22.59
CA GLY A 719 -14.95 28.47 22.90
C GLY A 719 -14.05 27.97 21.77
N LYS A 720 -13.77 26.68 21.79
CA LYS A 720 -12.93 26.02 20.78
C LYS A 720 -13.79 25.57 19.61
N LEU A 721 -13.48 26.02 18.39
CA LEU A 721 -14.14 25.55 17.18
C LEU A 721 -13.47 24.27 16.67
N ILE A 722 -12.17 24.32 16.44
CA ILE A 722 -11.34 23.21 15.93
C ILE A 722 -10.12 23.09 16.82
N ALA A 723 -9.77 21.86 17.20
CA ALA A 723 -8.53 21.55 17.90
C ALA A 723 -7.73 20.50 17.14
N TYR A 724 -6.45 20.80 16.94
CA TYR A 724 -5.45 19.89 16.41
C TYR A 724 -4.46 19.53 17.52
N THR A 725 -4.29 18.25 17.80
CA THR A 725 -3.32 17.73 18.79
C THR A 725 -2.43 16.70 18.11
N ASP A 726 -1.29 17.16 17.59
CA ASP A 726 -0.40 16.31 16.79
C ASP A 726 0.82 15.89 17.59
N GLU A 727 1.19 14.61 17.51
CA GLU A 727 2.43 14.06 18.06
C GLU A 727 3.56 14.02 17.01
N VAL A 728 3.20 14.14 15.73
CA VAL A 728 4.11 14.13 14.58
C VAL A 728 3.83 15.31 13.67
N LYS A 729 4.75 15.57 12.74
CA LYS A 729 4.57 16.62 11.71
C LYS A 729 3.31 16.33 10.91
N ALA A 730 2.37 17.26 10.92
CA ALA A 730 1.09 17.17 10.23
C ALA A 730 0.91 18.32 9.24
N ILE A 731 0.16 18.08 8.17
CA ILE A 731 -0.14 19.06 7.13
C ILE A 731 -1.63 19.35 7.16
N HIS A 732 -1.99 20.56 7.61
CA HIS A 732 -3.36 21.00 7.67
C HIS A 732 -3.57 22.18 6.71
N TYR A 733 -4.32 21.92 5.63
CA TYR A 733 -4.68 22.97 4.68
C TYR A 733 -5.98 23.63 5.11
N SER A 734 -5.98 24.97 5.14
CA SER A 734 -7.17 25.75 5.41
C SER A 734 -7.24 26.94 4.44
N LYS A 735 -8.36 27.05 3.69
CA LYS A 735 -8.56 28.12 2.71
C LYS A 735 -10.03 28.54 2.66
N ASN A 736 -10.27 29.86 2.56
CA ASN A 736 -11.60 30.44 2.35
C ASN A 736 -12.68 30.03 3.37
N ASN A 737 -12.32 29.55 4.56
CA ASN A 737 -13.30 29.26 5.59
C ASN A 737 -13.77 30.58 6.24
N GLN A 738 -15.09 30.75 6.33
CA GLN A 738 -15.72 31.94 6.91
C GLN A 738 -16.12 31.66 8.36
N LEU A 739 -15.67 32.51 9.28
CA LEU A 739 -15.99 32.45 10.71
C LEU A 739 -16.79 33.68 11.10
N SER A 740 -18.04 33.51 11.51
CA SER A 740 -18.92 34.58 11.99
C SER A 740 -19.43 34.23 13.38
N SER A 741 -19.12 35.07 14.38
CA SER A 741 -19.52 34.82 15.77
C SER A 741 -19.20 33.41 16.27
N SER A 742 -18.08 32.86 15.80
CA SER A 742 -17.66 31.47 16.06
C SER A 742 -16.37 31.41 16.87
N GLY A 743 -16.10 30.25 17.48
CA GLY A 743 -14.93 30.01 18.32
C GLY A 743 -13.62 29.99 17.57
N GLU A 744 -12.55 29.75 18.29
CA GLU A 744 -11.18 29.77 17.78
C GLU A 744 -10.70 28.40 17.26
N ILE A 745 -9.71 28.44 16.37
CA ILE A 745 -8.98 27.26 15.88
C ILE A 745 -7.69 27.14 16.71
N LEU A 746 -7.51 26.02 17.40
CA LEU A 746 -6.33 25.73 18.21
C LEU A 746 -5.40 24.78 17.48
N ASN A 747 -4.14 25.19 17.36
CA ASN A 747 -3.07 24.40 16.77
C ASN A 747 -1.93 24.21 17.78
N ASN A 748 -1.23 23.11 17.71
CA ASN A 748 0.04 22.93 18.40
C ASN A 748 1.25 23.21 17.48
N LYS A 749 2.47 23.17 18.04
CA LYS A 749 3.71 23.52 17.32
C LYS A 749 4.06 22.60 16.11
N PHE A 750 3.41 21.46 15.98
CA PHE A 750 3.67 20.50 14.88
C PHE A 750 2.79 20.76 13.65
N VAL A 751 1.84 21.67 13.73
CA VAL A 751 0.91 21.96 12.64
C VAL A 751 1.57 22.90 11.62
N ILE A 752 1.61 22.47 10.38
CA ILE A 752 1.99 23.30 9.24
C ILE A 752 0.72 23.72 8.51
N MET A 753 0.34 24.98 8.66
CA MET A 753 -0.75 25.57 7.87
C MET A 753 -0.20 25.95 6.50
N SER A 754 -0.50 25.17 5.48
CA SER A 754 -0.10 25.47 4.10
C SER A 754 -1.32 25.81 3.22
N LYS A 755 -1.08 26.52 2.12
CA LYS A 755 -2.14 26.79 1.15
C LYS A 755 -2.51 25.45 0.45
N PRO A 756 -3.81 25.14 0.25
CA PRO A 756 -4.21 23.93 -0.45
C PRO A 756 -3.56 23.86 -1.84
N LEU A 757 -3.12 22.67 -2.22
CA LEU A 757 -2.92 22.36 -3.63
C LEU A 757 -4.31 22.42 -4.28
N GLU A 758 -4.52 23.38 -5.17
CA GLU A 758 -5.77 23.46 -5.92
C GLU A 758 -5.91 22.17 -6.71
N ASN A 759 -7.03 21.45 -6.49
CA ASN A 759 -7.45 20.37 -7.39
C ASN A 759 -7.61 21.01 -8.79
N ARG A 760 -6.59 20.91 -9.61
CA ARG A 760 -6.70 21.30 -11.00
C ARG A 760 -7.36 20.14 -11.75
N LYS A 761 -8.51 20.45 -12.36
CA LYS A 761 -9.25 19.60 -13.30
C LYS A 761 -8.37 19.09 -14.44
#